data_689bd088378a8455df2ec50c92551c04
#
_entry.id   689bd088378a8455df2ec50c92551c04
#
_cell.length_a   1.000
_cell.length_b   1.000
_cell.length_c   1.000
_cell.angle_alpha   90.00
_cell.angle_beta   90.00
_cell.angle_gamma   90.00
#
_symmetry.space_group_name_H-M   'P 1'
#
loop_
_entity.id
_entity.type
_entity.pdbx_description
1 polymer ?
#
loop_
_entity_poly.entity_id
_entity_poly.type
_entity_poly.pdbx_seq_one_letter_code
_entity_poly.pdbx_strand_id
1 'polypeptide(L)'
;MRDALLGTSGVNVPLHLTNDRSPQALASVAQTDFGVTVNPNQIDPVALALLQRKLSNGQYFIPTPQTSDDALASTLGYDVLQQGPPSTFTANQANVNLDYKVSSKDHVSGKYYYQVAPTTNPFASVGGNSGGLPGFTHTLDAGSHTVSIDNSVNVSPNIVWEQRIGYIREKAFASTAQPFGPQEFGINLFGSPHFPGITIDNDGSSVSSLYSGSLQFGPVTNFANAGMFQDRYAGSSDLNWVRGRNNIAVGFNWDYLQLNIHNLNNQVAGLEFFDFPSFLTSSLRLGQEHSVLFNGITNRHYRASEAGMYAQDKIAVARNLNVSVGPRFDWDGPLSEKDGLLTNFDPSRYHYDLPTDTITNIGLVVAANNKALGTRGVGDSTLTPRQWGIAPRVGAAWTPASLNGKIVFRSGFGMFYDRGQFFTEFSPSAGFGFNGPFGVTLEPPFTVPVLATATSTFSNPFGTSPPPPPPTANLETVSSLIPNQAGLISGTTPLLFGGYDPRNKLPYSINWSFDMQWQAMEDLAFTIGYTGNHGVHLTEPIPFNQPNIATPQHPVNGQIYSYGYQPTDAAGGTLLSEQIQTSTGGNTDLRVPYIGFSPNSVFWTANAISNYNALQVGVNKRLKHGLLLNGSYTWSHSLDEQSGLGLFYNGNNPLNPRSSYASSDFDRTHVFTLQYLYELPQFTVDNSLLSKLENGWGLSGLMVFESGQPYNVYDFSGSVGSIYYSANDFITNPIVNLVPGQTQASAIQQGHPGATPPVPSLKPSAFAIPQLQPGQDGVPPCGPTTDGTTFCDTVENKFSAGGRNLFRGPFQARIDFSILKETKLTERIALKYTADFFNIFNHPSFDTPNNNVTFNPCFNPVPCYTFPPQGQLGLIQHTIGSPRFIQMSLHVLF
;
A
#
# COMPACT_ATOMS: atom_id res chain seq x y z
N MET A 1 -12.75 7.48 -10.24
CA MET A 1 -12.57 8.95 -10.36
C MET A 1 -13.86 9.65 -10.77
N ARG A 2 -14.54 9.23 -11.83
CA ARG A 2 -15.84 9.82 -12.24
C ARG A 2 -16.88 9.69 -11.11
N ASP A 3 -17.02 8.51 -10.52
CA ASP A 3 -18.03 8.24 -9.49
C ASP A 3 -17.71 8.94 -8.17
N ALA A 4 -16.41 9.06 -7.81
CA ALA A 4 -15.98 9.87 -6.68
C ALA A 4 -16.26 11.36 -6.89
N LEU A 5 -16.09 11.87 -8.12
CA LEU A 5 -16.38 13.27 -8.48
C LEU A 5 -17.88 13.56 -8.52
N LEU A 6 -18.69 12.57 -8.90
CA LEU A 6 -20.15 12.73 -8.98
C LEU A 6 -20.86 12.36 -7.68
N GLY A 7 -20.14 11.85 -6.66
CA GLY A 7 -20.72 11.42 -5.40
C GLY A 7 -21.70 10.26 -5.58
N THR A 8 -21.49 9.40 -6.58
CA THR A 8 -22.29 8.20 -6.79
C THR A 8 -21.67 7.03 -6.06
N SER A 9 -22.46 6.24 -5.37
CA SER A 9 -22.06 5.03 -4.69
C SER A 9 -22.93 3.87 -5.18
N GLY A 10 -22.28 2.74 -5.48
CA GLY A 10 -22.96 1.47 -5.62
C GLY A 10 -23.23 0.88 -4.23
N VAL A 11 -24.41 0.40 -4.00
CA VAL A 11 -24.81 -0.30 -2.77
C VAL A 11 -25.34 -1.66 -3.14
N ASN A 12 -24.76 -2.70 -2.56
CA ASN A 12 -25.21 -4.06 -2.74
C ASN A 12 -26.34 -4.36 -1.75
N VAL A 13 -27.54 -4.51 -2.26
CA VAL A 13 -28.72 -4.90 -1.47
C VAL A 13 -29.39 -6.10 -2.12
N PRO A 14 -30.12 -6.97 -1.36
CA PRO A 14 -30.84 -8.09 -1.93
C PRO A 14 -31.85 -7.62 -2.98
N LEU A 15 -31.88 -8.30 -4.14
CA LEU A 15 -32.63 -7.87 -5.33
C LEU A 15 -34.15 -7.82 -5.11
N HIS A 16 -34.68 -8.73 -4.29
CA HIS A 16 -36.10 -8.79 -3.98
C HIS A 16 -36.47 -8.04 -2.68
N LEU A 17 -35.55 -7.21 -2.15
CA LEU A 17 -35.82 -6.39 -0.99
C LEU A 17 -36.81 -5.27 -1.35
N THR A 18 -38.02 -5.29 -0.81
CA THR A 18 -39.10 -4.35 -1.13
C THR A 18 -39.31 -3.29 -0.03
N ASN A 19 -40.29 -2.41 -0.19
CA ASN A 19 -40.71 -1.49 0.84
C ASN A 19 -41.51 -2.16 1.97
N ASP A 20 -41.98 -3.40 1.79
CA ASP A 20 -42.48 -4.21 2.90
C ASP A 20 -41.29 -4.78 3.68
N ARG A 21 -41.10 -4.28 4.89
CA ARG A 21 -40.05 -4.70 5.82
C ARG A 21 -40.62 -5.51 6.97
N SER A 22 -41.75 -6.18 6.75
CA SER A 22 -42.27 -7.13 7.71
C SER A 22 -41.35 -8.36 7.84
N PRO A 23 -41.34 -9.04 8.98
CA PRO A 23 -40.56 -10.26 9.15
C PRO A 23 -40.86 -11.32 8.10
N GLN A 24 -42.10 -11.43 7.63
CA GLN A 24 -42.53 -12.36 6.60
C GLN A 24 -41.91 -12.00 5.22
N ALA A 25 -41.92 -10.71 4.86
CA ALA A 25 -41.33 -10.24 3.61
C ALA A 25 -39.82 -10.45 3.62
N LEU A 26 -39.12 -10.15 4.72
CA LEU A 26 -37.68 -10.33 4.88
C LEU A 26 -37.27 -11.81 4.81
N ALA A 27 -38.05 -12.71 5.43
CA ALA A 27 -37.84 -14.15 5.32
C ALA A 27 -38.03 -14.65 3.87
N SER A 28 -38.98 -14.06 3.12
CA SER A 28 -39.14 -14.36 1.70
C SER A 28 -37.95 -13.93 0.85
N VAL A 29 -37.34 -12.76 1.17
CA VAL A 29 -36.08 -12.32 0.50
C VAL A 29 -34.95 -13.31 0.77
N ALA A 30 -34.76 -13.77 2.01
CA ALA A 30 -33.75 -14.75 2.35
C ALA A 30 -33.91 -16.04 1.56
N GLN A 31 -35.18 -16.51 1.38
CA GLN A 31 -35.47 -17.70 0.60
C GLN A 31 -35.27 -17.48 -0.92
N THR A 32 -35.68 -16.31 -1.43
CA THR A 32 -35.68 -16.07 -2.89
C THR A 32 -34.26 -15.76 -3.38
N ASP A 33 -33.50 -14.90 -2.69
CA ASP A 33 -32.20 -14.42 -3.15
C ASP A 33 -31.04 -15.32 -2.71
N PHE A 34 -31.20 -16.05 -1.58
CA PHE A 34 -30.12 -16.84 -0.97
C PHE A 34 -30.45 -18.33 -0.81
N GLY A 35 -31.68 -18.75 -1.07
CA GLY A 35 -32.12 -20.15 -0.92
C GLY A 35 -32.22 -20.61 0.55
N VAL A 36 -32.16 -19.69 1.50
CA VAL A 36 -32.12 -19.98 2.93
C VAL A 36 -33.49 -19.70 3.57
N THR A 37 -34.06 -20.74 4.22
CA THR A 37 -35.33 -20.59 4.95
C THR A 37 -35.07 -19.95 6.32
N VAL A 38 -35.57 -18.76 6.54
CA VAL A 38 -35.53 -18.03 7.80
C VAL A 38 -36.96 -18.03 8.43
N ASN A 39 -37.04 -18.40 9.70
CA ASN A 39 -38.32 -18.28 10.43
C ASN A 39 -38.58 -16.79 10.75
N PRO A 40 -39.70 -16.19 10.30
CA PRO A 40 -40.01 -14.79 10.58
C PRO A 40 -39.98 -14.39 12.05
N ASN A 41 -40.31 -15.34 12.97
CA ASN A 41 -40.29 -15.08 14.39
C ASN A 41 -38.89 -15.12 15.03
N GLN A 42 -37.86 -15.53 14.27
CA GLN A 42 -36.47 -15.61 14.68
C GLN A 42 -35.61 -14.50 14.11
N ILE A 43 -36.20 -13.56 13.36
CA ILE A 43 -35.48 -12.40 12.88
C ILE A 43 -35.06 -11.54 14.06
N ASP A 44 -33.79 -11.23 14.12
CA ASP A 44 -33.18 -10.44 15.20
C ASP A 44 -33.79 -9.03 15.25
N PRO A 45 -34.14 -8.54 16.42
CA PRO A 45 -34.73 -7.20 16.58
C PRO A 45 -33.83 -6.06 16.10
N VAL A 46 -32.50 -6.18 16.20
CA VAL A 46 -31.55 -5.17 15.73
C VAL A 46 -31.56 -5.14 14.22
N ALA A 47 -31.48 -6.30 13.55
CA ALA A 47 -31.53 -6.42 12.10
C ALA A 47 -32.85 -5.82 11.57
N LEU A 48 -33.96 -6.13 12.23
CA LEU A 48 -35.28 -5.62 11.86
C LEU A 48 -35.33 -4.09 12.04
N ALA A 49 -34.85 -3.56 13.14
CA ALA A 49 -34.84 -2.13 13.43
C ALA A 49 -33.97 -1.36 12.39
N LEU A 50 -32.83 -1.90 11.99
CA LEU A 50 -31.97 -1.32 10.95
C LEU A 50 -32.66 -1.31 9.56
N LEU A 51 -33.31 -2.41 9.19
CA LEU A 51 -34.03 -2.54 7.92
C LEU A 51 -35.27 -1.65 7.86
N GLN A 52 -35.90 -1.37 9.00
CA GLN A 52 -37.07 -0.51 9.13
C GLN A 52 -36.73 0.97 9.38
N ARG A 53 -35.44 1.28 9.66
CA ARG A 53 -35.00 2.67 9.89
C ARG A 53 -35.24 3.52 8.65
N LYS A 54 -35.89 4.67 8.86
CA LYS A 54 -36.10 5.69 7.82
C LYS A 54 -35.27 6.93 8.11
N LEU A 55 -34.77 7.52 7.03
CA LEU A 55 -34.10 8.80 7.02
C LEU A 55 -35.16 9.94 7.13
N SER A 56 -34.67 11.17 7.34
CA SER A 56 -35.54 12.37 7.45
C SER A 56 -36.36 12.64 6.17
N ASN A 57 -35.93 12.15 5.03
CA ASN A 57 -36.64 12.26 3.75
C ASN A 57 -37.71 11.17 3.55
N GLY A 58 -37.91 10.29 4.54
CA GLY A 58 -38.87 9.19 4.49
C GLY A 58 -38.40 7.91 3.80
N GLN A 59 -37.25 7.91 3.17
CA GLN A 59 -36.65 6.72 2.56
C GLN A 59 -36.06 5.79 3.63
N TYR A 60 -36.00 4.50 3.34
CA TYR A 60 -35.32 3.56 4.20
C TYR A 60 -33.81 3.83 4.22
N PHE A 61 -33.19 3.68 5.37
CA PHE A 61 -31.73 3.79 5.55
C PHE A 61 -31.01 2.74 4.70
N ILE A 62 -31.41 1.47 4.81
CA ILE A 62 -30.99 0.43 3.86
C ILE A 62 -32.02 0.45 2.72
N PRO A 63 -31.64 0.92 1.52
CA PRO A 63 -32.60 1.21 0.45
C PRO A 63 -33.19 -0.06 -0.15
N THR A 64 -34.23 0.11 -0.93
CA THR A 64 -34.70 -0.92 -1.87
C THR A 64 -33.84 -0.92 -3.13
N PRO A 65 -33.66 -2.05 -3.82
CA PRO A 65 -33.02 -2.13 -5.12
C PRO A 65 -33.63 -1.13 -6.10
N GLN A 66 -32.81 -0.57 -6.96
CA GLN A 66 -33.22 0.35 -8.03
C GLN A 66 -33.43 -0.36 -9.35
N THR A 67 -32.85 -1.53 -9.52
CA THR A 67 -33.06 -2.37 -10.69
C THR A 67 -33.77 -3.66 -10.28
N SER A 68 -34.79 -4.02 -11.06
CA SER A 68 -35.47 -5.33 -10.95
C SER A 68 -35.05 -6.28 -12.08
N ASP A 69 -34.07 -5.88 -12.88
CA ASP A 69 -33.55 -6.70 -13.98
C ASP A 69 -32.39 -7.56 -13.48
N ASP A 70 -32.72 -8.83 -13.19
CA ASP A 70 -31.75 -9.81 -12.69
C ASP A 70 -30.58 -10.00 -13.66
N ALA A 71 -30.82 -9.87 -14.98
CA ALA A 71 -29.76 -9.98 -15.98
C ALA A 71 -28.79 -8.78 -15.91
N LEU A 72 -29.30 -7.57 -15.69
CA LEU A 72 -28.47 -6.37 -15.53
C LEU A 72 -27.71 -6.41 -14.20
N ALA A 73 -28.36 -6.77 -13.12
CA ALA A 73 -27.73 -6.94 -11.81
C ALA A 73 -26.63 -8.02 -11.86
N SER A 74 -26.88 -9.14 -12.50
CA SER A 74 -25.90 -10.20 -12.73
C SER A 74 -24.71 -9.73 -13.59
N THR A 75 -24.95 -8.84 -14.55
CA THR A 75 -23.88 -8.30 -15.41
C THR A 75 -23.05 -7.22 -14.71
N LEU A 76 -23.69 -6.37 -13.93
CA LEU A 76 -23.04 -5.29 -13.17
C LEU A 76 -22.43 -5.77 -11.86
N GLY A 77 -22.85 -6.92 -11.37
CA GLY A 77 -22.36 -7.50 -10.13
C GLY A 77 -22.94 -6.88 -8.86
N TYR A 78 -23.82 -5.88 -8.94
CA TYR A 78 -24.47 -5.22 -7.80
C TYR A 78 -25.68 -4.41 -8.26
N ASP A 79 -26.58 -4.12 -7.32
CA ASP A 79 -27.62 -3.14 -7.55
C ASP A 79 -27.14 -1.74 -7.22
N VAL A 80 -27.33 -0.81 -8.15
CA VAL A 80 -26.75 0.53 -8.04
C VAL A 80 -27.77 1.50 -7.46
N LEU A 81 -27.51 1.98 -6.25
CA LEU A 81 -28.16 3.16 -5.72
C LEU A 81 -27.37 4.40 -6.18
N GLN A 82 -27.88 5.12 -7.14
CA GLN A 82 -27.29 6.41 -7.52
C GLN A 82 -27.75 7.49 -6.55
N GLN A 83 -26.94 7.81 -5.57
CA GLN A 83 -27.10 9.03 -4.78
C GLN A 83 -25.97 9.99 -5.14
N GLY A 84 -26.32 11.26 -5.31
CA GLY A 84 -25.38 12.30 -5.71
C GLY A 84 -25.15 13.38 -4.65
N PRO A 85 -24.89 13.08 -3.36
CA PRO A 85 -24.45 14.12 -2.45
C PRO A 85 -23.04 14.59 -2.88
N PRO A 86 -22.81 15.90 -2.84
CA PRO A 86 -21.55 16.46 -3.37
C PRO A 86 -20.38 16.08 -2.45
N SER A 87 -19.27 15.63 -3.06
CA SER A 87 -17.97 15.68 -2.42
C SER A 87 -17.46 17.11 -2.44
N THR A 88 -16.89 17.56 -1.34
CA THR A 88 -16.33 18.92 -1.25
C THR A 88 -14.83 18.88 -1.04
N PHE A 89 -14.15 19.78 -1.71
CA PHE A 89 -12.73 20.01 -1.54
C PHE A 89 -12.48 21.50 -1.47
N THR A 90 -11.81 21.96 -0.42
CA THR A 90 -11.45 23.36 -0.27
C THR A 90 -9.96 23.44 0.07
N ALA A 91 -9.20 24.17 -0.73
CA ALA A 91 -7.79 24.40 -0.43
C ALA A 91 -7.52 25.88 -0.20
N ASN A 92 -6.92 26.18 0.95
CA ASN A 92 -6.43 27.49 1.30
C ASN A 92 -4.92 27.44 1.51
N GLN A 93 -4.20 28.33 0.86
CA GLN A 93 -2.74 28.41 0.95
C GLN A 93 -2.30 29.84 1.20
N ALA A 94 -1.29 30.00 2.03
CA ALA A 94 -0.63 31.28 2.26
C ALA A 94 0.88 31.09 2.28
N ASN A 95 1.61 32.00 1.65
CA ASN A 95 3.06 32.04 1.64
C ASN A 95 3.54 33.43 1.98
N VAL A 96 4.36 33.55 3.01
CA VAL A 96 4.98 34.80 3.43
C VAL A 96 6.50 34.63 3.44
N ASN A 97 7.19 35.51 2.71
CA ASN A 97 8.65 35.55 2.68
C ASN A 97 9.10 36.92 3.17
N LEU A 98 10.04 36.94 4.11
CA LEU A 98 10.60 38.14 4.67
C LEU A 98 12.12 38.06 4.54
N ASP A 99 12.73 39.10 3.98
CA ASP A 99 14.16 39.23 3.85
C ASP A 99 14.61 40.47 4.58
N TYR A 100 15.59 40.30 5.46
CA TYR A 100 16.13 41.42 6.24
C TYR A 100 17.65 41.45 6.22
N LYS A 101 18.17 42.56 5.77
CA LYS A 101 19.62 42.81 5.80
C LYS A 101 20.00 43.41 7.12
N VAL A 102 20.50 42.57 8.03
CA VAL A 102 20.96 43.01 9.38
C VAL A 102 22.15 43.94 9.28
N SER A 103 23.10 43.64 8.37
CA SER A 103 24.26 44.43 8.08
C SER A 103 24.75 44.23 6.65
N SER A 104 25.84 44.86 6.25
CA SER A 104 26.44 44.60 4.93
C SER A 104 27.00 43.18 4.79
N LYS A 105 27.15 42.47 5.91
CA LYS A 105 27.72 41.11 5.97
C LYS A 105 26.73 40.07 6.44
N ASP A 106 25.55 40.46 6.88
CA ASP A 106 24.61 39.58 7.58
C ASP A 106 23.20 39.75 7.00
N HIS A 107 22.63 38.67 6.56
CA HIS A 107 21.32 38.60 5.92
C HIS A 107 20.48 37.48 6.57
N VAL A 108 19.30 37.84 7.04
CA VAL A 108 18.31 36.91 7.59
C VAL A 108 17.10 36.85 6.66
N SER A 109 16.69 35.64 6.31
CA SER A 109 15.41 35.40 5.62
C SER A 109 14.50 34.51 6.43
N GLY A 110 13.22 34.80 6.42
CA GLY A 110 12.18 34.02 7.05
C GLY A 110 11.11 33.63 6.03
N LYS A 111 10.66 32.37 6.09
CA LYS A 111 9.58 31.87 5.24
C LYS A 111 8.53 31.20 6.09
N TYR A 112 7.28 31.50 5.82
CA TYR A 112 6.14 30.79 6.38
C TYR A 112 5.24 30.33 5.27
N TYR A 113 4.94 29.05 5.24
CA TYR A 113 3.96 28.44 4.37
C TYR A 113 2.87 27.78 5.20
N TYR A 114 1.64 27.99 4.79
CA TYR A 114 0.45 27.41 5.37
C TYR A 114 -0.40 26.80 4.27
N GLN A 115 -0.91 25.61 4.51
CA GLN A 115 -1.90 24.94 3.67
C GLN A 115 -2.90 24.21 4.53
N VAL A 116 -4.19 24.32 4.19
CA VAL A 116 -5.25 23.45 4.69
C VAL A 116 -6.14 23.03 3.51
N ALA A 117 -6.44 21.74 3.45
CA ALA A 117 -7.19 21.17 2.34
C ALA A 117 -8.21 20.12 2.84
N PRO A 118 -9.26 20.54 3.58
CA PRO A 118 -10.31 19.61 4.00
C PRO A 118 -11.02 19.02 2.78
N THR A 119 -11.21 17.72 2.82
CA THR A 119 -11.93 16.97 1.79
C THR A 119 -13.05 16.21 2.45
N THR A 120 -14.27 16.35 1.94
CA THR A 120 -15.43 15.60 2.43
C THR A 120 -15.90 14.63 1.36
N ASN A 121 -15.97 13.37 1.74
CA ASN A 121 -16.53 12.30 0.91
C ASN A 121 -17.86 11.86 1.57
N PRO A 122 -18.99 11.97 0.88
CA PRO A 122 -20.29 11.61 1.43
C PRO A 122 -20.44 10.12 1.72
N PHE A 123 -19.60 9.28 1.13
CA PHE A 123 -19.59 7.84 1.35
C PHE A 123 -18.28 7.43 2.02
N ALA A 124 -18.39 6.69 3.12
CA ALA A 124 -17.23 6.18 3.84
C ALA A 124 -16.58 5.05 3.03
N SER A 125 -15.79 5.39 2.02
CA SER A 125 -15.00 4.40 1.31
C SER A 125 -13.52 4.74 1.42
N VAL A 126 -12.80 4.00 2.24
CA VAL A 126 -11.34 3.99 2.26
C VAL A 126 -10.92 2.57 1.97
N GLY A 127 -10.16 2.37 0.91
CA GLY A 127 -9.62 1.07 0.54
C GLY A 127 -10.34 0.31 -0.58
N GLY A 128 -11.13 0.99 -1.41
CA GLY A 128 -11.59 0.41 -2.69
C GLY A 128 -12.90 -0.37 -2.64
N ASN A 129 -13.49 -0.61 -1.50
CA ASN A 129 -14.85 -1.14 -1.39
C ASN A 129 -15.83 0.02 -1.30
N SER A 130 -16.34 0.42 -2.45
CA SER A 130 -17.34 1.45 -2.62
C SER A 130 -18.69 0.91 -2.18
N GLY A 131 -19.21 1.31 -1.04
CA GLY A 131 -20.52 0.83 -0.64
C GLY A 131 -21.03 1.36 0.68
N GLY A 132 -20.66 2.59 1.09
CA GLY A 132 -21.24 3.20 2.26
C GLY A 132 -22.67 3.71 2.01
N LEU A 133 -23.57 3.47 2.95
CA LEU A 133 -24.88 4.11 2.96
C LEU A 133 -24.76 5.58 3.34
N PRO A 134 -25.70 6.45 2.91
CA PRO A 134 -25.69 7.87 3.25
C PRO A 134 -25.72 8.12 4.76
N GLY A 135 -25.09 9.22 5.19
CA GLY A 135 -25.09 9.67 6.58
C GLY A 135 -23.77 9.43 7.32
N PHE A 136 -22.95 8.51 6.84
CA PHE A 136 -21.60 8.27 7.38
C PHE A 136 -20.54 9.01 6.55
N THR A 137 -20.72 10.32 6.44
CA THR A 137 -19.82 11.17 5.65
C THR A 137 -18.41 11.15 6.24
N HIS A 138 -17.44 10.86 5.42
CA HIS A 138 -16.04 10.87 5.80
C HIS A 138 -15.39 12.21 5.44
N THR A 139 -14.75 12.84 6.43
CA THR A 139 -14.00 14.09 6.24
C THR A 139 -12.54 13.84 6.55
N LEU A 140 -11.66 14.15 5.59
CA LEU A 140 -10.22 14.20 5.79
C LEU A 140 -9.80 15.66 5.94
N ASP A 141 -9.31 16.02 7.12
CA ASP A 141 -8.75 17.34 7.42
C ASP A 141 -7.22 17.24 7.30
N ALA A 142 -6.71 17.61 6.14
CA ALA A 142 -5.28 17.61 5.83
C ALA A 142 -4.74 19.04 5.80
N GLY A 143 -3.54 19.24 6.35
CA GLY A 143 -2.91 20.56 6.36
C GLY A 143 -1.45 20.52 6.78
N SER A 144 -0.74 21.59 6.47
CA SER A 144 0.66 21.76 6.84
C SER A 144 1.01 23.20 7.20
N HIS A 145 1.96 23.32 8.10
CA HIS A 145 2.65 24.56 8.43
C HIS A 145 4.14 24.34 8.25
N THR A 146 4.81 25.20 7.52
CA THR A 146 6.26 25.19 7.37
C THR A 146 6.80 26.55 7.73
N VAL A 147 7.79 26.56 8.63
CA VAL A 147 8.54 27.76 9.00
C VAL A 147 10.01 27.47 8.71
N SER A 148 10.71 28.36 8.05
CA SER A 148 12.16 28.36 8.01
C SER A 148 12.71 29.75 8.31
N ILE A 149 13.83 29.77 9.02
CA ILE A 149 14.63 30.96 9.27
C ILE A 149 16.05 30.61 8.83
N ASP A 150 16.54 31.35 7.87
CA ASP A 150 17.86 31.18 7.30
C ASP A 150 18.68 32.43 7.61
N ASN A 151 19.87 32.26 8.16
CA ASN A 151 20.83 33.34 8.37
C ASN A 151 22.11 33.06 7.59
N SER A 152 22.58 34.03 6.83
CA SER A 152 23.82 33.95 6.06
C SER A 152 24.74 35.09 6.43
N VAL A 153 25.91 34.76 6.98
CA VAL A 153 26.90 35.69 7.47
C VAL A 153 28.19 35.60 6.65
N ASN A 154 28.56 36.68 5.98
CA ASN A 154 29.89 36.83 5.37
C ASN A 154 30.93 37.19 6.44
N VAL A 155 31.46 36.18 7.13
CA VAL A 155 32.46 36.37 8.20
C VAL A 155 33.69 37.09 7.67
N SER A 156 34.13 36.71 6.46
CA SER A 156 35.20 37.37 5.71
C SER A 156 34.93 37.22 4.21
N PRO A 157 35.71 37.85 3.33
CA PRO A 157 35.56 37.67 1.88
C PRO A 157 35.67 36.22 1.40
N ASN A 158 36.28 35.37 2.20
CA ASN A 158 36.53 33.98 1.88
C ASN A 158 35.75 32.97 2.75
N ILE A 159 34.95 33.45 3.73
CA ILE A 159 34.23 32.60 4.68
C ILE A 159 32.80 33.04 4.76
N VAL A 160 31.91 32.12 4.41
CA VAL A 160 30.45 32.27 4.56
C VAL A 160 29.96 31.23 5.58
N TRP A 161 29.16 31.69 6.52
CA TRP A 161 28.55 30.84 7.53
C TRP A 161 27.02 30.94 7.41
N GLU A 162 26.40 29.81 7.17
CA GLU A 162 24.94 29.69 7.03
C GLU A 162 24.38 28.89 8.20
N GLN A 163 23.29 29.39 8.77
CA GLN A 163 22.53 28.69 9.81
C GLN A 163 21.07 28.65 9.41
N ARG A 164 20.42 27.51 9.67
CA ARG A 164 19.01 27.31 9.36
C ARG A 164 18.31 26.68 10.53
N ILE A 165 17.10 27.18 10.80
CA ILE A 165 16.15 26.55 11.72
C ILE A 165 14.86 26.34 10.94
N GLY A 166 14.32 25.13 11.02
CA GLY A 166 13.09 24.75 10.37
C GLY A 166 12.10 24.11 11.33
N TYR A 167 10.85 24.35 11.08
CA TYR A 167 9.75 23.66 11.72
C TYR A 167 8.72 23.28 10.66
N ILE A 168 8.31 22.03 10.66
CA ILE A 168 7.22 21.51 9.82
C ILE A 168 6.21 20.83 10.73
N ARG A 169 4.95 21.22 10.59
CA ARG A 169 3.82 20.47 11.14
C ARG A 169 2.94 19.98 10.02
N GLU A 170 2.68 18.69 10.03
CA GLU A 170 1.73 18.04 9.12
C GLU A 170 0.58 17.49 9.95
N LYS A 171 -0.63 17.65 9.44
CA LYS A 171 -1.86 17.13 10.01
C LYS A 171 -2.59 16.33 8.95
N ALA A 172 -3.02 15.14 9.30
CA ALA A 172 -3.96 14.37 8.53
C ALA A 172 -4.90 13.67 9.52
N PHE A 173 -6.13 14.15 9.61
CA PHE A 173 -7.13 13.65 10.55
C PHE A 173 -8.41 13.29 9.81
N ALA A 174 -8.81 12.03 9.94
CA ALA A 174 -10.03 11.51 9.36
C ALA A 174 -11.14 11.45 10.43
N SER A 175 -12.33 11.90 10.07
CA SER A 175 -13.51 11.76 10.92
C SER A 175 -14.69 11.26 10.11
N THR A 176 -15.57 10.50 10.74
CA THR A 176 -16.80 9.99 10.11
C THR A 176 -17.99 10.52 10.88
N ALA A 177 -18.89 11.18 10.18
CA ALA A 177 -20.18 11.57 10.73
C ALA A 177 -21.00 10.32 11.09
N GLN A 178 -21.78 10.40 12.16
CA GLN A 178 -22.60 9.29 12.62
C GLN A 178 -24.02 9.80 12.85
N PRO A 179 -24.98 9.42 12.01
CA PRO A 179 -26.36 9.93 12.09
C PRO A 179 -27.13 9.36 13.28
N PHE A 180 -26.64 8.29 13.89
CA PHE A 180 -27.24 7.62 15.03
C PHE A 180 -26.20 6.81 15.82
N GLY A 181 -26.48 6.51 17.08
CA GLY A 181 -25.67 5.68 17.95
C GLY A 181 -26.13 4.21 17.98
N PRO A 182 -25.28 3.30 18.50
CA PRO A 182 -25.62 1.87 18.60
C PRO A 182 -26.80 1.60 19.52
N GLN A 183 -26.98 2.40 20.58
CA GLN A 183 -28.05 2.25 21.56
C GLN A 183 -29.44 2.45 20.96
N GLU A 184 -29.59 3.24 19.90
CA GLU A 184 -30.86 3.44 19.20
C GLU A 184 -31.39 2.14 18.58
N PHE A 185 -30.52 1.17 18.32
CA PHE A 185 -30.86 -0.13 17.76
C PHE A 185 -30.73 -1.27 18.78
N GLY A 186 -30.36 -0.97 20.01
CA GLY A 186 -30.18 -1.96 21.07
C GLY A 186 -28.85 -2.73 20.96
N ILE A 187 -27.86 -2.19 20.28
CA ILE A 187 -26.53 -2.79 20.20
C ILE A 187 -25.70 -2.35 21.41
N ASN A 188 -25.29 -3.33 22.23
CA ASN A 188 -24.46 -3.10 23.41
C ASN A 188 -22.98 -3.10 23.05
N LEU A 189 -22.34 -1.92 23.05
CA LEU A 189 -20.89 -1.74 22.89
C LEU A 189 -20.30 -1.08 24.17
N PHE A 190 -20.75 -1.54 25.33
CA PHE A 190 -20.24 -1.11 26.65
C PHE A 190 -20.28 0.40 26.89
N GLY A 191 -21.28 1.06 26.32
CA GLY A 191 -21.48 2.51 26.45
C GLY A 191 -20.74 3.34 25.40
N SER A 192 -20.05 2.73 24.42
CA SER A 192 -19.50 3.47 23.30
C SER A 192 -20.61 4.26 22.58
N PRO A 193 -20.38 5.55 22.27
CA PRO A 193 -21.32 6.34 21.48
C PRO A 193 -21.20 6.05 19.97
N HIS A 194 -20.17 5.33 19.55
CA HIS A 194 -19.85 5.12 18.15
C HIS A 194 -20.62 3.94 17.58
N PHE A 195 -21.33 4.18 16.48
CA PHE A 195 -22.00 3.14 15.72
C PHE A 195 -20.94 2.18 15.12
N PRO A 196 -21.19 0.86 15.10
CA PRO A 196 -20.23 -0.10 14.55
C PRO A 196 -20.18 -0.01 13.02
N GLY A 197 -19.05 -0.34 12.44
CA GLY A 197 -18.96 -0.71 11.02
C GLY A 197 -19.66 -2.06 10.83
N ILE A 198 -20.61 -2.16 9.91
CA ILE A 198 -21.35 -3.38 9.64
C ILE A 198 -21.08 -3.79 8.20
N THR A 199 -20.65 -5.04 8.01
CA THR A 199 -20.45 -5.68 6.70
C THR A 199 -21.37 -6.90 6.60
N ILE A 200 -22.12 -6.98 5.53
CA ILE A 200 -22.91 -8.16 5.18
C ILE A 200 -22.34 -8.67 3.85
N ASP A 201 -21.66 -9.80 3.89
CA ASP A 201 -21.01 -10.39 2.74
C ASP A 201 -21.96 -11.24 1.90
N ASN A 202 -21.41 -11.95 0.95
CA ASN A 202 -22.12 -12.86 0.05
C ASN A 202 -21.41 -14.20 -0.11
N ASP A 203 -20.70 -14.66 0.89
CA ASP A 203 -19.89 -15.90 0.83
C ASP A 203 -20.51 -17.08 1.58
N GLY A 204 -21.69 -16.91 2.18
CA GLY A 204 -22.38 -17.98 2.92
C GLY A 204 -23.36 -18.81 2.12
N SER A 205 -23.69 -18.46 0.86
CA SER A 205 -24.72 -19.19 0.11
C SER A 205 -24.12 -20.20 -0.89
N SER A 206 -24.58 -21.43 -0.78
CA SER A 206 -24.28 -22.51 -1.76
C SER A 206 -25.05 -22.39 -3.08
N VAL A 207 -25.93 -21.43 -3.19
CA VAL A 207 -26.75 -21.14 -4.39
C VAL A 207 -26.15 -19.91 -5.06
N SER A 208 -26.08 -19.91 -6.39
CA SER A 208 -25.68 -18.71 -7.14
C SER A 208 -26.64 -17.59 -6.80
N SER A 209 -26.28 -16.78 -5.81
CA SER A 209 -27.13 -15.68 -5.40
C SER A 209 -27.14 -14.62 -6.46
N LEU A 210 -28.33 -14.07 -6.72
CA LEU A 210 -28.50 -12.88 -7.55
C LEU A 210 -27.86 -11.64 -6.90
N TYR A 211 -27.46 -11.76 -5.64
CA TYR A 211 -26.75 -10.76 -4.87
C TYR A 211 -25.24 -10.99 -4.99
N SER A 212 -24.52 -10.02 -5.51
CA SER A 212 -23.06 -10.10 -5.65
C SER A 212 -22.39 -8.93 -4.93
N GLY A 213 -21.41 -9.23 -4.10
CA GLY A 213 -20.67 -8.26 -3.32
C GLY A 213 -21.23 -7.99 -1.93
N SER A 214 -20.57 -7.15 -1.14
CA SER A 214 -20.93 -6.86 0.25
C SER A 214 -21.76 -5.59 0.37
N LEU A 215 -22.68 -5.57 1.34
CA LEU A 215 -23.36 -4.37 1.82
C LEU A 215 -22.61 -3.87 3.06
N GLN A 216 -22.00 -2.70 2.95
CA GLN A 216 -21.25 -2.10 4.04
C GLN A 216 -21.88 -0.77 4.47
N PHE A 217 -21.96 -0.54 5.76
CA PHE A 217 -22.43 0.73 6.32
C PHE A 217 -21.89 0.95 7.74
N GLY A 218 -21.96 2.19 8.19
CA GLY A 218 -21.34 2.60 9.44
C GLY A 218 -19.98 3.26 9.22
N PRO A 219 -19.32 3.71 10.28
CA PRO A 219 -17.97 4.25 10.19
C PRO A 219 -16.99 3.15 9.79
N VAL A 220 -16.03 3.50 8.95
CA VAL A 220 -14.91 2.59 8.65
C VAL A 220 -14.05 2.48 9.90
N THR A 221 -13.97 1.29 10.48
CA THR A 221 -13.37 1.05 11.79
C THR A 221 -11.95 1.60 11.94
N ASN A 222 -11.13 1.45 10.90
CA ASN A 222 -9.73 1.85 10.92
C ASN A 222 -9.50 3.36 10.75
N PHE A 223 -10.52 4.12 10.34
CA PHE A 223 -10.39 5.55 10.02
C PHE A 223 -11.46 6.42 10.69
N ALA A 224 -12.29 5.82 11.53
CA ALA A 224 -13.26 6.57 12.29
C ALA A 224 -12.56 7.38 13.38
N ASN A 225 -12.52 8.70 13.23
CA ASN A 225 -11.89 9.62 14.17
C ASN A 225 -10.42 9.24 14.47
N ALA A 226 -9.67 8.96 13.42
CA ALA A 226 -8.27 8.60 13.49
C ALA A 226 -7.42 9.59 12.69
N GLY A 227 -6.19 9.80 13.11
CA GLY A 227 -5.29 10.67 12.39
C GLY A 227 -3.95 10.83 13.04
N MET A 228 -3.12 11.64 12.38
CA MET A 228 -1.78 11.93 12.86
C MET A 228 -1.46 13.42 12.84
N PHE A 229 -0.58 13.78 13.75
CA PHE A 229 0.13 15.07 13.75
C PHE A 229 1.61 14.75 13.76
N GLN A 230 2.32 15.16 12.71
CA GLN A 230 3.76 15.03 12.62
C GLN A 230 4.40 16.40 12.77
N ASP A 231 5.31 16.53 13.72
CA ASP A 231 6.11 17.72 13.93
C ASP A 231 7.58 17.38 13.67
N ARG A 232 8.26 18.18 12.86
CA ARG A 232 9.69 18.08 12.62
C ARG A 232 10.34 19.40 12.99
N TYR A 233 11.31 19.34 13.87
CA TYR A 233 12.21 20.45 14.21
C TYR A 233 13.55 20.16 13.59
N ALA A 234 14.06 21.07 12.78
CA ALA A 234 15.30 20.90 12.06
C ALA A 234 16.26 22.06 12.35
N GLY A 235 17.54 21.76 12.46
CA GLY A 235 18.59 22.76 12.57
C GLY A 235 19.80 22.37 11.73
N SER A 236 20.42 23.32 11.05
CA SER A 236 21.72 23.10 10.37
C SER A 236 22.64 24.30 10.50
N SER A 237 23.93 24.01 10.40
CA SER A 237 24.98 25.01 10.40
C SER A 237 26.07 24.59 9.42
N ASP A 238 26.35 25.43 8.44
CA ASP A 238 27.24 25.14 7.33
C ASP A 238 28.28 26.26 7.19
N LEU A 239 29.58 25.95 7.27
CA LEU A 239 30.69 26.88 7.06
C LEU A 239 31.37 26.56 5.73
N ASN A 240 31.44 27.54 4.86
CA ASN A 240 32.15 27.47 3.59
C ASN A 240 33.38 28.37 3.62
N TRP A 241 34.56 27.79 3.36
CA TRP A 241 35.83 28.49 3.37
C TRP A 241 36.60 28.28 2.05
N VAL A 242 36.79 29.36 1.33
CA VAL A 242 37.57 29.37 0.09
C VAL A 242 39.02 29.75 0.42
N ARG A 243 39.96 28.83 0.13
CA ARG A 243 41.39 29.02 0.36
C ARG A 243 42.21 28.52 -0.82
N GLY A 244 42.68 29.47 -1.64
CA GLY A 244 43.48 29.14 -2.81
C GLY A 244 42.68 28.28 -3.81
N ARG A 245 43.06 27.02 -4.00
CA ARG A 245 42.40 26.07 -4.89
C ARG A 245 41.28 25.25 -4.22
N ASN A 246 41.14 25.38 -2.93
CA ASN A 246 40.24 24.60 -2.12
C ASN A 246 39.01 25.42 -1.76
N ASN A 247 37.86 24.78 -1.80
CA ASN A 247 36.60 25.26 -1.22
C ASN A 247 36.11 24.19 -0.21
N ILE A 248 36.48 24.45 1.05
CA ILE A 248 36.20 23.54 2.15
C ILE A 248 34.84 23.87 2.74
N ALA A 249 33.96 22.89 2.83
CA ALA A 249 32.71 22.99 3.49
C ALA A 249 32.66 22.00 4.66
N VAL A 250 32.25 22.48 5.83
CA VAL A 250 31.98 21.66 7.03
C VAL A 250 30.57 22.00 7.51
N GLY A 251 29.82 21.00 7.89
CA GLY A 251 28.46 21.23 8.32
C GLY A 251 27.95 20.17 9.29
N PHE A 252 26.91 20.57 9.98
CA PHE A 252 26.14 19.75 10.90
C PHE A 252 24.66 19.97 10.67
N ASN A 253 23.88 18.91 10.76
CA ASN A 253 22.42 19.00 10.81
C ASN A 253 21.88 18.13 11.94
N TRP A 254 20.74 18.53 12.45
CA TRP A 254 19.99 17.79 13.47
C TRP A 254 18.51 17.93 13.20
N ASP A 255 17.80 16.82 13.35
CA ASP A 255 16.35 16.72 13.21
C ASP A 255 15.77 16.03 14.45
N TYR A 256 14.66 16.55 14.94
CA TYR A 256 13.84 15.92 15.95
C TYR A 256 12.40 15.76 15.43
N LEU A 257 11.96 14.51 15.40
CA LEU A 257 10.66 14.14 14.86
C LEU A 257 9.73 13.71 15.99
N GLN A 258 8.50 14.17 15.90
CA GLN A 258 7.40 13.74 16.74
C GLN A 258 6.26 13.28 15.83
N LEU A 259 5.79 12.05 16.03
CA LEU A 259 4.60 11.54 15.37
C LEU A 259 3.59 11.17 16.46
N ASN A 260 2.50 11.93 16.50
CA ASN A 260 1.40 11.71 17.42
C ASN A 260 0.22 11.10 16.65
N ILE A 261 -0.12 9.87 16.94
CA ILE A 261 -1.23 9.15 16.34
C ILE A 261 -2.40 9.18 17.32
N HIS A 262 -3.52 9.66 16.83
CA HIS A 262 -4.80 9.61 17.53
C HIS A 262 -5.69 8.56 16.85
N ASN A 263 -6.22 7.64 17.62
CA ASN A 263 -7.02 6.55 17.10
C ASN A 263 -8.08 6.11 18.14
N LEU A 264 -9.34 6.13 17.74
CA LEU A 264 -10.45 5.68 18.58
C LEU A 264 -10.91 4.26 18.26
N ASN A 265 -10.06 3.42 17.68
CA ASN A 265 -10.43 2.05 17.31
C ASN A 265 -11.00 1.22 18.46
N ASN A 266 -10.58 1.47 19.68
CA ASN A 266 -11.15 0.82 20.85
C ASN A 266 -12.62 1.19 21.14
N GLN A 267 -13.18 2.17 20.43
CA GLN A 267 -14.56 2.64 20.61
C GLN A 267 -15.47 2.32 19.42
N VAL A 268 -14.88 1.88 18.30
CA VAL A 268 -15.60 1.56 17.07
C VAL A 268 -15.43 0.07 16.76
N ALA A 269 -16.52 -0.67 16.87
CA ALA A 269 -16.53 -2.10 16.56
C ALA A 269 -16.69 -2.36 15.07
N GLY A 270 -16.12 -3.47 14.58
CA GLY A 270 -16.48 -4.11 13.31
C GLY A 270 -17.44 -5.28 13.57
N LEU A 271 -18.50 -5.41 12.80
CA LEU A 271 -19.42 -6.54 12.83
C LEU A 271 -19.61 -7.05 11.41
N GLU A 272 -19.37 -8.33 11.20
CA GLU A 272 -19.46 -8.95 9.88
C GLU A 272 -20.40 -10.15 9.91
N PHE A 273 -21.15 -10.32 8.84
CA PHE A 273 -22.08 -11.40 8.61
C PHE A 273 -21.75 -12.08 7.27
N PHE A 274 -21.89 -13.41 7.22
CA PHE A 274 -21.59 -14.17 6.01
C PHE A 274 -22.47 -13.80 4.81
N ASP A 275 -23.75 -13.45 5.09
CA ASP A 275 -24.75 -13.13 4.09
C ASP A 275 -25.97 -12.42 4.75
N PHE A 276 -26.93 -12.05 3.94
CA PHE A 276 -28.15 -11.42 4.42
C PHE A 276 -28.99 -12.30 5.35
N PRO A 277 -29.17 -13.62 5.11
CA PRO A 277 -29.80 -14.50 6.08
C PRO A 277 -29.11 -14.54 7.43
N SER A 278 -27.77 -14.56 7.47
CA SER A 278 -26.96 -14.52 8.69
C SER A 278 -27.15 -13.19 9.45
N PHE A 279 -27.25 -12.09 8.73
CA PHE A 279 -27.60 -10.79 9.30
C PHE A 279 -29.01 -10.79 9.92
N LEU A 280 -30.00 -11.38 9.25
CA LEU A 280 -31.36 -11.50 9.77
C LEU A 280 -31.43 -12.34 11.04
N THR A 281 -30.60 -13.38 11.14
CA THR A 281 -30.62 -14.34 12.26
C THR A 281 -29.55 -14.06 13.32
N SER A 282 -28.84 -12.92 13.22
CA SER A 282 -27.80 -12.54 14.21
C SER A 282 -26.59 -13.47 14.23
N SER A 283 -26.28 -14.14 13.12
CA SER A 283 -25.14 -15.06 13.01
C SER A 283 -23.90 -14.28 12.59
N LEU A 284 -23.14 -13.78 13.56
CA LEU A 284 -21.91 -13.05 13.34
C LEU A 284 -20.81 -13.95 12.77
N ARG A 285 -20.04 -13.41 11.84
CA ARG A 285 -18.81 -14.05 11.37
C ARG A 285 -17.74 -13.88 12.42
N LEU A 286 -17.22 -15.03 12.90
CA LEU A 286 -16.25 -15.05 13.98
C LEU A 286 -14.83 -14.84 13.47
N GLY A 287 -13.98 -14.32 14.33
CA GLY A 287 -12.57 -14.10 14.02
C GLY A 287 -12.18 -12.65 14.19
N GLN A 288 -10.91 -12.45 14.41
CA GLN A 288 -10.33 -11.13 14.64
C GLN A 288 -10.43 -10.24 13.39
N GLU A 289 -10.50 -10.83 12.20
CA GLU A 289 -10.64 -10.12 10.93
C GLU A 289 -12.06 -9.73 10.60
N HIS A 290 -13.04 -10.25 11.33
CA HIS A 290 -14.46 -10.13 11.01
C HIS A 290 -15.25 -9.35 12.06
N SER A 291 -15.49 -9.93 13.24
CA SER A 291 -16.29 -9.28 14.27
C SER A 291 -15.45 -9.02 15.50
N VAL A 292 -14.96 -7.76 15.63
CA VAL A 292 -13.98 -7.37 16.64
C VAL A 292 -14.24 -5.99 17.21
N LEU A 293 -13.94 -5.84 18.50
CA LEU A 293 -13.78 -4.57 19.19
C LEU A 293 -12.40 -4.56 19.85
N PHE A 294 -11.64 -3.48 19.69
CA PHE A 294 -10.34 -3.35 20.34
C PHE A 294 -10.46 -2.63 21.67
N ASN A 295 -10.02 -3.29 22.74
CA ASN A 295 -10.01 -2.72 24.09
C ASN A 295 -8.60 -2.33 24.49
N GLY A 296 -8.38 -1.09 24.95
CA GLY A 296 -7.08 -0.63 25.42
C GLY A 296 -6.68 0.75 24.93
N ILE A 297 -5.35 1.00 24.91
CA ILE A 297 -4.76 2.27 24.53
C ILE A 297 -4.30 2.22 23.08
N THR A 298 -4.99 2.96 22.22
CA THR A 298 -4.73 2.98 20.76
C THR A 298 -3.93 4.20 20.31
N ASN A 299 -3.85 5.25 21.11
CA ASN A 299 -3.04 6.44 20.81
C ASN A 299 -1.55 6.14 21.01
N ARG A 300 -0.68 6.76 20.18
CA ARG A 300 0.78 6.63 20.27
C ARG A 300 1.47 7.97 20.06
N HIS A 301 2.58 8.18 20.77
CA HIS A 301 3.38 9.40 20.70
C HIS A 301 4.85 9.06 20.42
N TYR A 302 5.16 8.78 19.16
CA TYR A 302 6.51 8.38 18.74
C TYR A 302 7.48 9.54 18.64
N ARG A 303 8.78 9.28 18.95
CA ARG A 303 9.86 10.24 18.96
C ARG A 303 11.11 9.64 18.33
N ALA A 304 11.81 10.45 17.52
CA ALA A 304 13.10 10.12 16.95
C ALA A 304 13.99 11.35 16.81
N SER A 305 15.29 11.15 16.82
CA SER A 305 16.28 12.17 16.50
C SER A 305 17.25 11.64 15.46
N GLU A 306 17.65 12.52 14.56
CA GLU A 306 18.66 12.25 13.53
C GLU A 306 19.71 13.35 13.58
N ALA A 307 20.95 13.00 13.32
CA ALA A 307 22.04 13.97 13.24
C ALA A 307 23.03 13.56 12.17
N GLY A 308 23.59 14.54 11.51
CA GLY A 308 24.63 14.32 10.52
C GLY A 308 25.68 15.40 10.56
N MET A 309 26.92 15.02 10.27
CA MET A 309 28.02 15.97 10.13
C MET A 309 28.88 15.59 8.93
N TYR A 310 29.40 16.56 8.24
CA TYR A 310 30.22 16.34 7.07
C TYR A 310 31.39 17.31 7.00
N ALA A 311 32.43 16.87 6.29
CA ALA A 311 33.51 17.70 5.82
C ALA A 311 33.77 17.38 4.35
N GLN A 312 33.82 18.41 3.51
CA GLN A 312 34.01 18.26 2.08
C GLN A 312 35.02 19.29 1.58
N ASP A 313 35.92 18.89 0.70
CA ASP A 313 36.75 19.80 -0.07
C ASP A 313 36.47 19.68 -1.56
N LYS A 314 36.23 20.81 -2.20
CA LYS A 314 36.15 20.92 -3.66
C LYS A 314 37.43 21.61 -4.13
N ILE A 315 38.29 20.81 -4.75
CA ILE A 315 39.65 21.17 -5.13
C ILE A 315 39.70 21.51 -6.61
N ALA A 316 40.11 22.73 -6.96
CA ALA A 316 40.46 23.07 -8.34
C ALA A 316 41.87 22.54 -8.65
N VAL A 317 41.97 21.23 -8.99
CA VAL A 317 43.23 20.53 -9.23
C VAL A 317 44.00 21.19 -10.41
N ALA A 318 43.23 21.53 -11.45
CA ALA A 318 43.71 22.28 -12.62
C ALA A 318 42.61 23.28 -13.05
N ARG A 319 42.95 24.18 -13.99
CA ARG A 319 41.97 25.16 -14.52
C ARG A 319 40.75 24.52 -15.14
N ASN A 320 40.89 23.27 -15.56
CA ASN A 320 39.89 22.48 -16.28
C ASN A 320 39.48 21.21 -15.53
N LEU A 321 39.95 21.00 -14.30
CA LEU A 321 39.63 19.82 -13.47
C LEU A 321 39.31 20.23 -12.04
N ASN A 322 38.07 19.91 -11.64
CA ASN A 322 37.63 20.03 -10.26
C ASN A 322 37.37 18.63 -9.69
N VAL A 323 37.78 18.38 -8.48
CA VAL A 323 37.54 17.17 -7.74
C VAL A 323 36.90 17.54 -6.41
N SER A 324 35.86 16.84 -6.00
CA SER A 324 35.25 16.98 -4.68
C SER A 324 35.36 15.67 -3.93
N VAL A 325 35.71 15.74 -2.66
CA VAL A 325 35.82 14.59 -1.77
C VAL A 325 35.37 15.00 -0.37
N GLY A 326 34.63 14.12 0.28
CA GLY A 326 34.21 14.37 1.66
C GLY A 326 33.48 13.19 2.29
N PRO A 327 33.81 12.84 3.53
CA PRO A 327 33.00 11.94 4.32
C PRO A 327 31.82 12.67 4.94
N ARG A 328 30.76 11.93 5.18
CA ARG A 328 29.64 12.31 6.03
C ARG A 328 29.42 11.21 7.08
N PHE A 329 29.17 11.61 8.29
CA PHE A 329 28.70 10.74 9.36
C PHE A 329 27.22 11.01 9.55
N ASP A 330 26.41 9.98 9.53
CA ASP A 330 24.96 10.01 9.82
C ASP A 330 24.68 9.15 11.06
N TRP A 331 23.84 9.66 11.94
CA TRP A 331 23.36 9.00 13.13
C TRP A 331 21.83 9.13 13.20
N ASP A 332 21.16 7.98 13.25
CA ASP A 332 19.73 7.88 13.50
C ASP A 332 19.51 7.31 14.90
N GLY A 333 19.04 8.12 15.80
CA GLY A 333 18.76 7.73 17.18
C GLY A 333 17.65 6.67 17.25
N PRO A 334 17.57 5.94 18.35
CA PRO A 334 16.54 4.93 18.53
C PRO A 334 15.15 5.55 18.52
N LEU A 335 14.21 4.84 17.90
CA LEU A 335 12.81 5.17 17.97
C LEU A 335 12.29 4.92 19.39
N SER A 336 11.53 5.84 19.93
CA SER A 336 10.90 5.70 21.24
C SER A 336 9.47 6.16 21.21
N GLU A 337 8.67 5.69 22.18
CA GLU A 337 7.31 6.16 22.43
C GLU A 337 7.30 6.83 23.80
N LYS A 338 6.69 8.02 23.88
CA LYS A 338 6.73 8.91 25.03
C LYS A 338 6.25 8.27 26.34
N ASP A 339 5.21 7.47 26.27
CA ASP A 339 4.56 6.84 27.41
C ASP A 339 5.01 5.37 27.62
N GLY A 340 6.05 4.95 26.87
CA GLY A 340 6.59 3.60 26.92
C GLY A 340 5.70 2.54 26.27
N LEU A 341 4.83 2.94 25.37
CA LEU A 341 3.89 2.05 24.68
C LEU A 341 4.52 1.45 23.40
N LEU A 342 5.76 0.99 23.50
CA LEU A 342 6.43 0.23 22.45
C LEU A 342 6.58 -1.22 22.88
N THR A 343 6.26 -2.12 21.96
CA THR A 343 6.50 -3.55 22.11
C THR A 343 7.33 -4.09 20.97
N ASN A 344 7.90 -5.26 21.19
CA ASN A 344 8.51 -6.07 20.14
C ASN A 344 8.43 -7.54 20.55
N PHE A 345 8.72 -8.44 19.62
CA PHE A 345 8.85 -9.86 19.90
C PHE A 345 10.32 -10.24 19.97
N ASP A 346 10.72 -10.88 21.06
CA ASP A 346 12.05 -11.46 21.25
C ASP A 346 11.95 -12.98 21.23
N PRO A 347 12.29 -13.62 20.10
CA PRO A 347 12.22 -15.08 19.97
C PRO A 347 12.99 -15.83 21.04
N SER A 348 14.06 -15.26 21.59
CA SER A 348 14.88 -15.90 22.62
C SER A 348 14.17 -16.03 23.96
N ARG A 349 13.10 -15.27 24.17
CA ARG A 349 12.29 -15.31 25.40
C ARG A 349 11.05 -16.17 25.26
N TYR A 350 10.66 -16.52 24.03
CA TYR A 350 9.48 -17.34 23.79
C TYR A 350 9.69 -18.76 24.33
N HIS A 351 8.70 -19.26 25.06
CA HIS A 351 8.73 -20.62 25.58
C HIS A 351 7.32 -21.25 25.54
N TYR A 352 7.21 -22.33 24.80
CA TYR A 352 6.02 -23.19 24.71
C TYR A 352 6.34 -24.56 25.29
N ASP A 353 5.51 -25.03 26.21
CA ASP A 353 5.61 -26.36 26.81
C ASP A 353 4.64 -27.32 26.13
N LEU A 354 5.16 -28.11 25.19
CA LEU A 354 4.38 -29.05 24.40
C LEU A 354 3.62 -30.10 25.26
N PRO A 355 4.22 -30.69 26.33
CA PRO A 355 3.54 -31.66 27.17
C PRO A 355 2.29 -31.13 27.86
N THR A 356 2.29 -29.86 28.23
CA THR A 356 1.15 -29.23 28.94
C THR A 356 0.30 -28.36 28.01
N ASP A 357 0.70 -28.24 26.73
CA ASP A 357 0.05 -27.36 25.74
C ASP A 357 -0.13 -25.93 26.26
N THR A 358 0.94 -25.36 26.85
CA THR A 358 0.88 -24.03 27.45
C THR A 358 2.04 -23.16 26.99
N ILE A 359 1.72 -21.88 26.75
CA ILE A 359 2.74 -20.86 26.52
C ILE A 359 3.14 -20.27 27.88
N THR A 360 4.35 -20.59 28.33
CA THR A 360 4.87 -20.12 29.62
C THR A 360 5.56 -18.78 29.53
N ASN A 361 6.02 -18.39 28.35
CA ASN A 361 6.46 -17.04 28.01
C ASN A 361 6.13 -16.73 26.56
N ILE A 362 5.38 -15.68 26.32
CA ILE A 362 4.96 -15.24 24.97
C ILE A 362 6.10 -14.57 24.17
N GLY A 363 7.19 -14.19 24.80
CA GLY A 363 8.31 -13.51 24.13
C GLY A 363 8.11 -12.04 23.82
N LEU A 364 7.01 -11.43 24.26
CA LEU A 364 6.80 -10.00 24.07
C LEU A 364 7.67 -9.20 25.04
N VAL A 365 8.30 -8.14 24.55
CA VAL A 365 9.08 -7.19 25.31
C VAL A 365 8.48 -5.79 25.21
N VAL A 366 8.55 -5.04 26.30
CA VAL A 366 8.01 -3.68 26.41
C VAL A 366 9.14 -2.72 26.75
N ALA A 367 9.09 -1.52 26.22
CA ALA A 367 10.07 -0.47 26.43
C ALA A 367 10.28 -0.15 27.93
N ALA A 368 11.54 0.10 28.34
CA ALA A 368 11.92 0.29 29.73
C ALA A 368 11.27 1.51 30.40
N ASN A 369 10.93 2.54 29.63
CA ASN A 369 10.24 3.72 30.14
C ASN A 369 8.77 3.47 30.51
N ASN A 370 8.19 2.29 30.19
CA ASN A 370 6.91 1.88 30.75
C ASN A 370 7.09 1.42 32.20
N LYS A 371 6.52 2.18 33.13
CA LYS A 371 6.70 1.93 34.57
C LYS A 371 6.02 0.65 35.08
N ALA A 372 4.99 0.19 34.39
CA ALA A 372 4.19 -0.97 34.82
C ALA A 372 4.67 -2.28 34.16
N LEU A 373 4.94 -2.25 32.87
CA LEU A 373 5.17 -3.44 32.04
C LEU A 373 6.60 -3.51 31.47
N GLY A 374 7.45 -2.50 31.70
CA GLY A 374 8.77 -2.43 31.11
C GLY A 374 9.61 -3.68 31.35
N THR A 375 10.11 -4.26 30.28
CA THR A 375 10.86 -5.52 30.33
C THR A 375 12.30 -5.28 30.79
N ARG A 376 12.75 -6.00 31.80
CA ARG A 376 14.11 -5.89 32.33
C ARG A 376 15.16 -6.20 31.25
N GLY A 377 16.14 -5.31 31.09
CA GLY A 377 17.23 -5.45 30.14
C GLY A 377 16.91 -4.98 28.72
N VAL A 378 15.72 -4.40 28.53
CA VAL A 378 15.31 -3.74 27.29
C VAL A 378 15.48 -2.22 27.48
N GLY A 379 15.86 -1.48 26.44
CA GLY A 379 15.95 -0.01 26.46
C GLY A 379 14.58 0.68 26.28
N ASP A 380 14.58 2.00 26.24
CA ASP A 380 13.38 2.80 25.95
C ASP A 380 12.87 2.62 24.51
N SER A 381 13.70 2.02 23.65
CA SER A 381 13.32 1.51 22.33
C SER A 381 13.47 0.01 22.33
N THR A 382 12.39 -0.68 21.94
CA THR A 382 12.42 -2.15 21.73
C THR A 382 12.89 -2.52 20.33
N LEU A 383 13.05 -1.53 19.44
CA LEU A 383 13.37 -1.71 18.03
C LEU A 383 14.87 -1.81 17.83
N THR A 384 15.48 -0.75 17.32
CA THR A 384 16.91 -0.72 17.08
C THR A 384 17.57 0.26 18.06
N PRO A 385 18.52 -0.17 18.88
CA PRO A 385 19.05 0.67 19.95
C PRO A 385 19.77 1.91 19.42
N ARG A 386 20.51 1.79 18.32
CA ARG A 386 21.21 2.91 17.67
C ARG A 386 21.73 2.47 16.31
N GLN A 387 21.65 3.41 15.33
CA GLN A 387 22.19 3.19 14.00
C GLN A 387 23.02 4.39 13.56
N TRP A 388 24.15 4.13 12.94
CA TRP A 388 25.02 5.17 12.41
C TRP A 388 25.81 4.63 11.20
N GLY A 389 26.26 5.51 10.35
CA GLY A 389 27.07 5.16 9.21
C GLY A 389 28.02 6.25 8.76
N ILE A 390 29.03 5.86 7.99
CA ILE A 390 29.96 6.78 7.34
C ILE A 390 29.72 6.71 5.84
N ALA A 391 29.37 7.82 5.23
CA ALA A 391 29.00 7.98 3.84
C ALA A 391 30.10 8.73 3.06
N PRO A 392 31.02 8.05 2.38
CA PRO A 392 31.99 8.69 1.53
C PRO A 392 31.31 9.24 0.26
N ARG A 393 31.77 10.42 -0.19
CA ARG A 393 31.32 11.06 -1.42
C ARG A 393 32.51 11.57 -2.21
N VAL A 394 32.53 11.27 -3.49
CA VAL A 394 33.59 11.70 -4.42
C VAL A 394 32.95 12.17 -5.71
N GLY A 395 33.47 13.25 -6.29
CA GLY A 395 33.00 13.75 -7.55
C GLY A 395 34.15 14.37 -8.35
N ALA A 396 34.03 14.36 -9.67
CA ALA A 396 34.97 15.02 -10.56
C ALA A 396 34.23 15.69 -11.73
N ALA A 397 34.75 16.84 -12.14
CA ALA A 397 34.32 17.54 -13.35
C ALA A 397 35.54 17.95 -14.16
N TRP A 398 35.63 17.46 -15.40
CA TRP A 398 36.76 17.71 -16.28
C TRP A 398 36.32 18.25 -17.64
N THR A 399 36.95 19.37 -18.03
CA THR A 399 36.73 20.03 -19.33
C THR A 399 38.03 19.99 -20.11
N PRO A 400 38.24 19.01 -21.02
CA PRO A 400 39.50 18.90 -21.79
C PRO A 400 39.80 20.17 -22.55
N ALA A 401 41.03 20.70 -22.38
CA ALA A 401 41.44 21.91 -23.04
C ALA A 401 41.52 21.78 -24.58
N SER A 402 41.82 20.57 -25.06
CA SER A 402 41.88 20.24 -26.48
C SER A 402 40.52 20.33 -27.19
N LEU A 403 39.42 20.36 -26.46
CA LEU A 403 38.05 20.41 -26.97
C LEU A 403 37.41 21.78 -26.83
N ASN A 404 38.22 22.82 -26.61
CA ASN A 404 37.79 24.23 -26.51
C ASN A 404 36.62 24.49 -25.57
N GLY A 405 36.53 23.75 -24.49
CA GLY A 405 35.44 23.89 -23.50
C GLY A 405 34.07 23.36 -23.94
N LYS A 406 33.99 22.77 -25.13
CA LYS A 406 32.69 22.27 -25.67
C LYS A 406 32.24 20.97 -25.06
N ILE A 407 33.12 20.23 -24.42
CA ILE A 407 32.80 18.95 -23.77
C ILE A 407 33.18 19.01 -22.30
N VAL A 408 32.26 18.54 -21.45
CA VAL A 408 32.45 18.40 -20.01
C VAL A 408 32.14 16.95 -19.62
N PHE A 409 33.05 16.31 -18.94
CA PHE A 409 32.86 15.02 -18.29
C PHE A 409 32.60 15.24 -16.80
N ARG A 410 31.59 14.55 -16.24
CA ARG A 410 31.31 14.54 -14.82
C ARG A 410 31.21 13.11 -14.35
N SER A 411 31.67 12.87 -13.13
CA SER A 411 31.55 11.59 -12.45
C SER A 411 31.25 11.82 -10.98
N GLY A 412 30.41 11.01 -10.43
CA GLY A 412 30.05 11.04 -9.00
C GLY A 412 29.90 9.65 -8.41
N PHE A 413 30.27 9.54 -7.15
CA PHE A 413 30.04 8.37 -6.31
C PHE A 413 29.68 8.86 -4.91
N GLY A 414 28.67 8.23 -4.28
CA GLY A 414 28.30 8.57 -2.91
C GLY A 414 27.46 7.52 -2.23
N MET A 415 27.60 7.42 -0.92
CA MET A 415 26.72 6.65 -0.06
C MET A 415 25.78 7.59 0.68
N PHE A 416 24.56 7.10 0.95
CA PHE A 416 23.49 7.85 1.60
C PHE A 416 22.75 6.91 2.55
N TYR A 417 22.75 7.23 3.83
CA TYR A 417 21.99 6.51 4.85
C TYR A 417 20.62 7.14 5.02
N ASP A 418 19.64 6.31 5.33
CA ASP A 418 18.27 6.76 5.60
C ASP A 418 17.56 5.70 6.44
N ARG A 419 16.77 6.12 7.41
CA ARG A 419 15.89 5.25 8.19
C ARG A 419 14.66 4.82 7.41
N GLY A 420 14.29 5.58 6.38
CA GLY A 420 13.03 5.45 5.71
C GLY A 420 11.91 6.29 6.33
N GLN A 421 10.69 6.06 5.90
CA GLN A 421 9.55 6.83 6.38
C GLN A 421 9.18 6.44 7.82
N PHE A 422 9.23 7.42 8.70
CA PHE A 422 8.93 7.27 10.13
C PHE A 422 7.58 6.58 10.38
N PHE A 423 6.57 6.96 9.61
CA PHE A 423 5.25 6.37 9.68
C PHE A 423 5.24 4.86 9.35
N THR A 424 5.97 4.44 8.34
CA THR A 424 5.99 3.04 7.90
C THR A 424 6.74 2.13 8.87
N GLU A 425 7.67 2.67 9.64
CA GLU A 425 8.38 1.91 10.67
C GLU A 425 7.48 1.53 11.86
N PHE A 426 6.38 2.26 12.08
CA PHE A 426 5.44 2.00 13.17
C PHE A 426 4.13 1.34 12.74
N SER A 427 3.96 1.12 11.44
CA SER A 427 2.78 0.45 10.90
C SER A 427 2.71 -1.06 11.15
N PRO A 428 3.82 -1.80 11.33
CA PRO A 428 3.76 -3.27 11.41
C PRO A 428 2.98 -3.81 12.61
N SER A 429 3.01 -3.09 13.72
CA SER A 429 2.27 -3.48 14.91
C SER A 429 0.76 -3.19 14.84
N ALA A 430 0.31 -2.62 13.74
CA ALA A 430 -1.08 -2.43 13.46
C ALA A 430 -1.67 -3.71 12.89
N GLY A 431 -2.24 -4.55 13.70
CA GLY A 431 -2.99 -5.72 13.22
C GLY A 431 -3.95 -5.35 12.08
N PHE A 432 -4.17 -6.29 11.17
CA PHE A 432 -5.04 -6.15 10.00
C PHE A 432 -4.59 -5.16 8.94
N GLY A 433 -4.06 -5.65 7.88
CA GLY A 433 -3.73 -5.10 6.59
C GLY A 433 -4.50 -3.91 6.00
N PHE A 434 -5.30 -3.25 6.77
CA PHE A 434 -6.07 -2.06 6.38
C PHE A 434 -5.47 -0.79 6.94
N ASN A 435 -4.19 -0.72 6.95
CA ASN A 435 -3.45 0.38 7.46
C ASN A 435 -3.42 1.46 6.40
N GLY A 436 -4.41 2.26 6.45
CA GLY A 436 -4.35 3.52 5.77
C GLY A 436 -3.26 4.42 6.35
N PRO A 437 -3.10 5.62 5.82
CA PRO A 437 -2.06 6.56 6.19
C PRO A 437 -2.08 6.98 7.67
N PHE A 438 -3.05 6.53 8.45
CA PHE A 438 -3.23 6.92 9.86
C PHE A 438 -2.84 5.86 10.87
N GLY A 439 -2.30 4.73 10.41
CA GLY A 439 -1.74 3.65 11.19
C GLY A 439 -2.55 3.28 12.42
N VAL A 440 -3.04 2.09 12.48
CA VAL A 440 -3.69 1.56 13.67
C VAL A 440 -2.63 0.79 14.45
N THR A 441 -2.08 1.38 15.47
CA THR A 441 -1.13 0.69 16.32
C THR A 441 -1.86 -0.09 17.39
N LEU A 442 -2.21 -1.31 17.07
CA LEU A 442 -2.84 -2.25 17.99
C LEU A 442 -1.78 -3.16 18.62
N GLU A 443 -0.89 -2.56 19.39
CA GLU A 443 0.24 -3.27 19.97
C GLU A 443 -0.17 -3.99 21.26
N PRO A 444 -0.16 -5.33 21.30
CA PRO A 444 -0.22 -6.03 22.56
C PRO A 444 1.02 -5.69 23.43
N PRO A 445 0.90 -5.56 24.75
CA PRO A 445 -0.28 -5.84 25.57
C PRO A 445 -1.19 -4.62 25.78
N PHE A 446 -0.96 -3.51 25.12
CA PHE A 446 -1.70 -2.26 25.35
C PHE A 446 -3.08 -2.25 24.72
N THR A 447 -3.28 -3.11 23.76
CA THR A 447 -4.56 -3.28 23.06
C THR A 447 -4.84 -4.78 22.93
N VAL A 448 -6.07 -5.17 23.24
CA VAL A 448 -6.51 -6.57 23.19
C VAL A 448 -7.75 -6.64 22.31
N PRO A 449 -7.79 -7.55 21.32
CA PRO A 449 -9.01 -7.79 20.56
C PRO A 449 -10.05 -8.47 21.43
N VAL A 450 -11.30 -8.00 21.35
CA VAL A 450 -12.48 -8.62 21.95
C VAL A 450 -13.30 -9.18 20.81
N LEU A 451 -13.41 -10.48 20.74
CA LEU A 451 -13.99 -11.19 19.61
C LEU A 451 -15.45 -11.57 19.87
N ALA A 452 -16.23 -11.60 18.81
CA ALA A 452 -17.51 -12.29 18.84
C ALA A 452 -17.28 -13.81 19.04
N THR A 453 -18.21 -14.45 19.70
CA THR A 453 -18.20 -15.90 19.99
C THR A 453 -19.44 -16.55 19.39
N ALA A 454 -19.49 -17.87 19.36
CA ALA A 454 -20.65 -18.63 18.88
C ALA A 454 -21.96 -18.32 19.65
N THR A 455 -21.88 -17.72 20.84
CA THR A 455 -23.03 -17.30 21.63
C THR A 455 -23.33 -15.80 21.50
N SER A 456 -22.54 -15.07 20.74
CA SER A 456 -22.77 -13.65 20.49
C SER A 456 -24.05 -13.43 19.69
N THR A 457 -24.72 -12.33 20.00
CA THR A 457 -25.90 -11.87 19.28
C THR A 457 -25.66 -10.46 18.76
N PHE A 458 -26.47 -10.00 17.83
CA PHE A 458 -26.35 -8.63 17.33
C PHE A 458 -26.55 -7.59 18.44
N SER A 459 -27.43 -7.86 19.39
CA SER A 459 -27.62 -7.00 20.56
C SER A 459 -26.44 -7.00 21.54
N ASN A 460 -25.68 -8.10 21.61
CA ASN A 460 -24.53 -8.25 22.50
C ASN A 460 -23.38 -8.93 21.74
N PRO A 461 -22.77 -8.25 20.76
CA PRO A 461 -21.79 -8.87 19.88
C PRO A 461 -20.52 -9.32 20.60
N PHE A 462 -20.20 -8.69 21.73
CA PHE A 462 -19.01 -9.00 22.53
C PHE A 462 -19.37 -9.40 23.97
N GLY A 463 -20.59 -9.89 24.18
CA GLY A 463 -21.10 -10.26 25.49
C GLY A 463 -21.82 -9.14 26.24
N THR A 464 -22.27 -9.45 27.43
CA THR A 464 -23.08 -8.53 28.27
C THR A 464 -22.25 -7.76 29.30
N SER A 465 -21.04 -8.24 29.62
CA SER A 465 -20.12 -7.62 30.57
C SER A 465 -18.98 -6.92 29.83
N PRO A 466 -18.50 -5.78 30.31
CA PRO A 466 -17.34 -5.13 29.73
C PRO A 466 -16.14 -6.09 29.69
N PRO A 467 -15.33 -6.04 28.60
CA PRO A 467 -14.14 -6.87 28.53
C PRO A 467 -13.14 -6.50 29.63
N PRO A 468 -12.31 -7.45 30.09
CA PRO A 468 -11.27 -7.14 31.04
C PRO A 468 -10.31 -6.10 30.45
N PRO A 469 -9.75 -5.21 31.28
CA PRO A 469 -8.75 -4.28 30.80
C PRO A 469 -7.51 -5.05 30.30
N PRO A 470 -6.71 -4.46 29.38
CA PRO A 470 -5.42 -5.01 29.00
C PRO A 470 -4.54 -5.27 30.24
N PRO A 471 -3.60 -6.22 30.17
CA PRO A 471 -2.75 -6.54 31.30
C PRO A 471 -1.95 -5.32 31.76
N THR A 472 -1.82 -5.17 33.07
CA THR A 472 -1.08 -4.08 33.69
C THR A 472 0.22 -4.53 34.37
N ALA A 473 0.45 -5.83 34.43
CA ALA A 473 1.67 -6.43 35.03
C ALA A 473 1.87 -7.86 34.53
N ASN A 474 3.13 -8.32 34.51
CA ASN A 474 3.57 -9.67 34.22
C ASN A 474 3.11 -10.26 32.87
N LEU A 475 3.88 -9.99 31.81
CA LEU A 475 3.62 -10.49 30.46
C LEU A 475 4.05 -11.96 30.25
N GLU A 476 4.80 -12.56 31.16
CA GLU A 476 5.39 -13.89 30.97
C GLU A 476 4.30 -14.99 30.87
N THR A 477 3.16 -14.75 31.50
CA THR A 477 2.07 -15.74 31.58
C THR A 477 0.71 -15.17 31.17
N VAL A 478 0.68 -14.24 30.23
CA VAL A 478 -0.57 -13.56 29.88
C VAL A 478 -1.40 -14.34 28.88
N SER A 479 -2.29 -15.18 29.38
CA SER A 479 -3.27 -15.91 28.57
C SER A 479 -4.28 -15.01 27.83
N SER A 480 -4.51 -13.80 28.32
CA SER A 480 -5.45 -12.86 27.71
C SER A 480 -4.94 -12.22 26.41
N LEU A 481 -3.66 -12.31 26.13
CA LEU A 481 -3.09 -11.83 24.85
C LEU A 481 -3.29 -12.82 23.71
N ILE A 482 -3.42 -14.10 24.03
CA ILE A 482 -3.70 -15.17 23.07
C ILE A 482 -5.11 -15.66 23.35
N PRO A 483 -6.10 -15.29 22.54
CA PRO A 483 -7.46 -15.72 22.73
C PRO A 483 -7.55 -17.26 22.81
N ASN A 484 -8.26 -17.78 23.82
CA ASN A 484 -8.55 -19.20 24.00
C ASN A 484 -7.32 -20.14 24.10
N GLN A 485 -6.45 -19.90 25.05
CA GLN A 485 -5.32 -20.79 25.35
C GLN A 485 -5.72 -22.20 25.83
N ALA A 486 -6.94 -22.38 26.30
CA ALA A 486 -7.45 -23.70 26.69
C ALA A 486 -7.75 -24.50 25.43
N GLY A 487 -6.83 -25.37 25.06
CA GLY A 487 -6.94 -26.24 23.91
C GLY A 487 -6.49 -25.55 22.61
N LEU A 488 -5.19 -25.30 22.47
CA LEU A 488 -4.58 -24.83 21.21
C LEU A 488 -4.87 -25.73 20.01
N ILE A 489 -5.47 -26.86 20.23
CA ILE A 489 -5.80 -27.86 19.22
C ILE A 489 -7.15 -27.59 18.55
N SER A 490 -8.04 -26.77 19.10
CA SER A 490 -9.34 -26.48 18.47
C SER A 490 -9.76 -25.02 18.59
N GLY A 491 -9.76 -24.32 17.48
CA GLY A 491 -10.53 -23.08 17.30
C GLY A 491 -9.95 -21.83 17.95
N THR A 492 -8.63 -21.74 18.11
CA THR A 492 -7.96 -20.53 18.58
C THR A 492 -7.71 -19.57 17.45
N THR A 493 -7.88 -18.28 17.72
CA THR A 493 -7.43 -17.22 16.81
C THR A 493 -6.03 -16.82 17.24
N PRO A 494 -4.97 -17.12 16.45
CA PRO A 494 -3.62 -16.74 16.79
C PRO A 494 -3.44 -15.23 16.78
N LEU A 495 -2.51 -14.74 17.60
CA LEU A 495 -2.17 -13.32 17.66
C LEU A 495 -1.44 -12.91 16.39
N LEU A 496 -2.03 -12.01 15.61
CA LEU A 496 -1.32 -11.33 14.53
C LEU A 496 -0.41 -10.25 15.11
N PHE A 497 0.88 -10.33 14.81
CA PHE A 497 1.88 -9.44 15.38
C PHE A 497 2.85 -8.92 14.32
N GLY A 498 3.19 -7.65 14.43
CA GLY A 498 4.28 -7.03 13.68
C GLY A 498 5.36 -6.53 14.61
N GLY A 499 6.60 -6.78 14.27
CA GLY A 499 7.75 -6.34 15.04
C GLY A 499 8.93 -5.96 14.17
N TYR A 500 10.03 -5.56 14.81
CA TYR A 500 11.29 -5.27 14.14
C TYR A 500 12.32 -6.31 14.51
N ASP A 501 13.08 -6.78 13.53
CA ASP A 501 14.23 -7.62 13.81
C ASP A 501 15.26 -6.80 14.59
N PRO A 502 15.58 -7.20 15.82
CA PRO A 502 16.55 -6.45 16.66
C PRO A 502 17.98 -6.42 16.07
N ARG A 503 18.24 -7.18 15.02
CA ARG A 503 19.52 -7.20 14.28
C ARG A 503 19.56 -6.23 13.11
N ASN A 504 18.51 -5.46 12.85
CA ASN A 504 18.44 -4.52 11.75
C ASN A 504 19.60 -3.54 11.74
N LYS A 505 20.06 -3.24 10.55
CA LYS A 505 21.08 -2.22 10.26
C LYS A 505 20.45 -1.06 9.53
N LEU A 506 21.08 0.11 9.64
CA LEU A 506 20.63 1.28 8.93
C LEU A 506 20.66 1.04 7.41
N PRO A 507 19.54 1.25 6.71
CA PRO A 507 19.49 1.19 5.25
C PRO A 507 20.38 2.24 4.62
N TYR A 508 20.98 1.92 3.48
CA TYR A 508 21.72 2.89 2.69
C TYR A 508 21.65 2.61 1.20
N SER A 509 21.90 3.64 0.42
CA SER A 509 22.07 3.53 -1.03
C SER A 509 23.47 3.95 -1.46
N ILE A 510 24.01 3.26 -2.44
CA ILE A 510 25.24 3.60 -3.15
C ILE A 510 24.82 4.13 -4.51
N ASN A 511 25.23 5.36 -4.82
CA ASN A 511 24.90 6.00 -6.07
C ASN A 511 26.19 6.30 -6.84
N TRP A 512 26.18 6.09 -8.15
CA TRP A 512 27.28 6.47 -9.03
C TRP A 512 26.73 7.00 -10.34
N SER A 513 27.46 7.92 -10.92
CA SER A 513 27.15 8.47 -12.23
C SER A 513 28.40 8.82 -13.01
N PHE A 514 28.29 8.75 -14.32
CA PHE A 514 29.25 9.29 -15.28
C PHE A 514 28.48 9.89 -16.44
N ASP A 515 28.72 11.16 -16.74
CA ASP A 515 28.07 11.84 -17.83
C ASP A 515 29.05 12.67 -18.68
N MET A 516 28.75 12.78 -19.96
CA MET A 516 29.41 13.64 -20.93
C MET A 516 28.36 14.62 -21.47
N GLN A 517 28.65 15.90 -21.38
CA GLN A 517 27.86 16.96 -21.97
C GLN A 517 28.65 17.58 -23.11
N TRP A 518 28.05 17.62 -24.28
CA TRP A 518 28.65 18.20 -25.48
C TRP A 518 27.82 19.38 -26.01
N GLN A 519 28.39 20.57 -25.99
CA GLN A 519 27.82 21.77 -26.62
C GLN A 519 28.17 21.77 -28.09
N ALA A 520 27.30 21.23 -28.95
CA ALA A 520 27.51 21.11 -30.38
C ALA A 520 27.43 22.48 -31.09
N MET A 521 26.48 23.32 -30.63
CA MET A 521 26.28 24.71 -31.09
C MET A 521 26.03 25.60 -29.85
N GLU A 522 25.99 26.92 -30.03
CA GLU A 522 25.72 27.85 -28.94
C GLU A 522 24.39 27.59 -28.24
N ASP A 523 23.41 27.10 -29.00
CA ASP A 523 22.05 26.84 -28.58
C ASP A 523 21.70 25.37 -28.50
N LEU A 524 22.63 24.45 -28.78
CA LEU A 524 22.39 22.99 -28.86
C LEU A 524 23.41 22.22 -28.02
N ALA A 525 22.92 21.49 -27.04
CA ALA A 525 23.71 20.61 -26.20
C ALA A 525 23.16 19.18 -26.19
N PHE A 526 24.05 18.20 -26.20
CA PHE A 526 23.78 16.78 -26.00
C PHE A 526 24.35 16.33 -24.67
N THR A 527 23.66 15.44 -24.01
CA THR A 527 24.13 14.78 -22.80
C THR A 527 24.00 13.26 -22.99
N ILE A 528 25.06 12.54 -22.67
CA ILE A 528 25.03 11.08 -22.58
C ILE A 528 25.55 10.72 -21.20
N GLY A 529 24.77 10.01 -20.42
CA GLY A 529 25.09 9.66 -19.05
C GLY A 529 24.75 8.23 -18.72
N TYR A 530 25.53 7.66 -17.83
CA TYR A 530 25.22 6.39 -17.15
C TYR A 530 25.07 6.66 -15.67
N THR A 531 23.97 6.19 -15.07
CA THR A 531 23.71 6.30 -13.64
C THR A 531 23.32 4.95 -13.07
N GLY A 532 23.76 4.69 -11.86
CA GLY A 532 23.39 3.50 -11.12
C GLY A 532 23.13 3.80 -9.64
N ASN A 533 22.27 2.97 -9.08
CA ASN A 533 21.95 2.96 -7.66
C ASN A 533 21.92 1.53 -7.15
N HIS A 534 22.42 1.29 -5.95
CA HIS A 534 22.31 0.02 -5.25
C HIS A 534 21.85 0.27 -3.82
N GLY A 535 20.63 -0.20 -3.51
CA GLY A 535 20.08 -0.19 -2.16
C GLY A 535 20.54 -1.40 -1.37
N VAL A 536 20.91 -1.19 -0.13
CA VAL A 536 21.42 -2.23 0.78
C VAL A 536 20.75 -2.08 2.14
N HIS A 537 20.45 -3.18 2.77
CA HIS A 537 19.72 -3.22 4.05
C HIS A 537 18.35 -2.54 3.97
N LEU A 538 17.69 -2.60 2.81
CA LEU A 538 16.35 -2.07 2.67
C LEU A 538 15.38 -2.87 3.53
N THR A 539 14.42 -2.16 4.11
CA THR A 539 13.44 -2.77 5.02
C THR A 539 12.33 -3.44 4.23
N GLU A 540 12.02 -4.69 4.57
CA GLU A 540 10.90 -5.45 4.04
C GLU A 540 10.20 -6.24 5.16
N PRO A 541 8.87 -6.45 5.09
CA PRO A 541 8.15 -7.27 6.06
C PRO A 541 8.31 -8.75 5.70
N ILE A 542 8.97 -9.51 6.55
CA ILE A 542 9.14 -10.97 6.37
C ILE A 542 8.32 -11.70 7.41
N PRO A 543 7.41 -12.61 7.02
CA PRO A 543 6.70 -13.44 7.97
C PRO A 543 7.69 -14.30 8.78
N PHE A 544 7.70 -14.12 10.09
CA PHE A 544 8.63 -14.84 10.97
C PHE A 544 8.06 -16.15 11.48
N ASN A 545 6.75 -16.34 11.35
CA ASN A 545 6.04 -17.49 11.92
C ASN A 545 5.49 -18.44 10.85
N GLN A 546 6.25 -18.67 9.78
CA GLN A 546 5.82 -19.53 8.68
C GLN A 546 5.65 -20.99 9.10
N PRO A 547 4.52 -21.64 8.78
CA PRO A 547 4.33 -23.06 9.05
C PRO A 547 5.34 -23.91 8.28
N ASN A 548 5.82 -24.95 8.93
CA ASN A 548 6.62 -25.98 8.28
C ASN A 548 5.71 -27.11 7.78
N ILE A 549 6.14 -27.79 6.73
CA ILE A 549 5.48 -29.00 6.26
C ILE A 549 5.82 -30.13 7.24
N ALA A 550 4.79 -30.72 7.84
CA ALA A 550 4.92 -31.85 8.74
C ALA A 550 4.56 -33.15 8.03
N THR A 551 5.27 -34.21 8.34
CA THR A 551 4.99 -35.57 7.83
C THR A 551 4.88 -36.53 8.99
N PRO A 552 4.32 -37.75 8.81
CA PRO A 552 4.30 -38.77 9.85
C PRO A 552 5.68 -39.09 10.43
N GLN A 553 6.74 -38.97 9.63
CA GLN A 553 8.12 -39.23 10.03
C GLN A 553 8.78 -37.97 10.64
N HIS A 554 8.29 -36.81 10.35
CA HIS A 554 8.81 -35.51 10.79
C HIS A 554 7.68 -34.58 11.24
N PRO A 555 7.02 -34.86 12.37
CA PRO A 555 5.96 -34.02 12.90
C PRO A 555 6.53 -32.67 13.35
N VAL A 556 5.78 -31.59 13.14
CA VAL A 556 6.09 -30.26 13.66
C VAL A 556 5.18 -29.97 14.84
N ASN A 557 5.71 -29.72 16.03
CA ASN A 557 4.95 -29.51 17.26
C ASN A 557 3.89 -30.62 17.51
N GLY A 558 4.20 -31.85 17.16
CA GLY A 558 3.26 -32.97 17.27
C GLY A 558 2.20 -33.01 16.16
N GLN A 559 2.22 -32.06 15.23
CA GLN A 559 1.29 -31.99 14.10
C GLN A 559 1.87 -32.69 12.88
N ILE A 560 1.02 -33.37 12.13
CA ILE A 560 1.36 -34.07 10.91
C ILE A 560 0.60 -33.41 9.77
N TYR A 561 1.24 -33.32 8.62
CA TYR A 561 0.59 -32.86 7.39
C TYR A 561 0.21 -34.04 6.50
N SER A 562 -1.02 -34.07 6.03
CA SER A 562 -1.46 -35.00 5.00
C SER A 562 -2.57 -34.42 4.14
N TYR A 563 -2.64 -34.89 2.93
CA TYR A 563 -3.55 -34.41 1.92
C TYR A 563 -4.96 -35.00 2.08
N GLY A 564 -5.88 -34.23 2.62
CA GLY A 564 -7.31 -34.57 2.63
C GLY A 564 -7.72 -35.84 3.38
N TYR A 565 -6.78 -36.53 3.97
CA TYR A 565 -7.04 -37.78 4.73
C TYR A 565 -6.91 -37.50 6.23
N GLN A 566 -7.99 -37.66 6.94
CA GLN A 566 -7.97 -37.63 8.41
C GLN A 566 -7.99 -39.07 8.93
N PRO A 567 -6.94 -39.56 9.63
CA PRO A 567 -7.00 -40.86 10.25
C PRO A 567 -8.06 -40.82 11.33
N THR A 568 -8.93 -41.81 11.28
CA THR A 568 -9.92 -42.05 12.31
C THR A 568 -9.45 -43.17 13.23
N ASP A 569 -9.75 -43.09 14.52
CA ASP A 569 -9.65 -44.22 15.42
C ASP A 569 -10.66 -45.32 15.05
N ALA A 570 -10.55 -46.46 15.71
CA ALA A 570 -11.45 -47.59 15.48
C ALA A 570 -12.94 -47.29 15.78
N ALA A 571 -13.24 -46.16 16.43
CA ALA A 571 -14.56 -45.67 16.75
C ALA A 571 -15.07 -44.58 15.78
N GLY A 572 -14.23 -44.21 14.78
CA GLY A 572 -14.55 -43.12 13.81
C GLY A 572 -14.28 -41.71 14.32
N GLY A 573 -13.61 -41.56 15.46
CA GLY A 573 -13.16 -40.30 15.99
C GLY A 573 -11.83 -39.89 15.36
N THR A 574 -11.60 -38.59 15.07
CA THR A 574 -10.33 -38.09 14.58
C THR A 574 -9.26 -38.20 15.65
N LEU A 575 -8.12 -38.78 15.33
CA LEU A 575 -6.98 -38.85 16.24
C LEU A 575 -6.41 -37.47 16.48
N LEU A 576 -6.59 -36.92 17.67
CA LEU A 576 -6.14 -35.55 18.00
C LEU A 576 -4.63 -35.37 17.93
N SER A 577 -3.86 -36.43 18.19
CA SER A 577 -2.39 -36.43 18.09
C SER A 577 -1.87 -36.44 16.64
N GLU A 578 -2.75 -36.64 15.67
CA GLU A 578 -2.41 -36.76 14.26
C GLU A 578 -3.34 -35.88 13.42
N GLN A 579 -3.54 -34.64 13.81
CA GLN A 579 -4.34 -33.71 12.98
C GLN A 579 -3.62 -33.49 11.67
N ILE A 580 -4.26 -33.92 10.63
CA ILE A 580 -3.76 -33.90 9.28
C ILE A 580 -4.34 -32.67 8.57
N GLN A 581 -3.46 -31.89 7.98
CA GLN A 581 -3.85 -30.73 7.19
C GLN A 581 -4.69 -31.18 5.98
N THR A 582 -5.86 -30.59 5.83
CA THR A 582 -6.63 -30.68 4.57
C THR A 582 -6.32 -29.48 3.67
N SER A 583 -6.60 -29.58 2.38
CA SER A 583 -6.42 -28.52 1.41
C SER A 583 -7.25 -27.25 1.70
N THR A 584 -8.22 -27.33 2.57
CA THR A 584 -9.18 -26.26 2.87
C THR A 584 -8.91 -25.53 4.19
N GLY A 585 -7.72 -25.66 4.71
CA GLY A 585 -7.35 -25.12 6.01
C GLY A 585 -7.28 -26.22 7.06
N GLY A 586 -6.55 -26.01 8.11
CA GLY A 586 -6.33 -27.01 9.15
C GLY A 586 -5.28 -26.54 10.14
N ASN A 587 -4.34 -27.35 10.50
CA ASN A 587 -3.40 -27.12 11.58
C ASN A 587 -2.20 -26.18 11.26
N THR A 588 -2.32 -25.28 10.30
CA THR A 588 -1.27 -24.30 9.97
C THR A 588 -0.77 -23.54 11.19
N ASP A 589 -1.70 -23.08 12.03
CA ASP A 589 -1.38 -22.32 13.25
C ASP A 589 -0.65 -23.14 14.31
N LEU A 590 -0.63 -24.45 14.17
CA LEU A 590 0.03 -25.40 15.09
C LEU A 590 1.38 -25.90 14.55
N ARG A 591 1.64 -25.76 13.23
CA ARG A 591 2.89 -26.16 12.60
C ARG A 591 3.90 -25.03 12.49
N VAL A 592 3.67 -23.96 13.23
CA VAL A 592 4.51 -22.74 13.24
C VAL A 592 5.63 -22.83 14.26
N PRO A 593 6.73 -22.07 14.09
CA PRO A 593 7.79 -21.98 15.09
C PRO A 593 7.32 -21.46 16.45
N TYR A 594 6.36 -20.53 16.45
CA TYR A 594 5.85 -19.85 17.66
C TYR A 594 4.34 -20.00 17.74
N ILE A 595 3.89 -21.07 18.39
CA ILE A 595 2.46 -21.32 18.61
C ILE A 595 1.84 -20.14 19.35
N GLY A 596 0.60 -19.77 19.00
CA GLY A 596 -0.11 -18.61 19.51
C GLY A 596 0.10 -17.34 18.70
N PHE A 597 1.09 -17.29 17.82
CA PHE A 597 1.21 -16.24 16.81
C PHE A 597 0.68 -16.70 15.45
N SER A 598 0.00 -15.80 14.75
CA SER A 598 -0.44 -16.05 13.38
C SER A 598 0.75 -16.33 12.45
N PRO A 599 0.60 -17.24 11.48
CA PRO A 599 1.55 -17.40 10.38
C PRO A 599 1.88 -16.08 9.68
N ASN A 600 0.93 -15.16 9.70
CA ASN A 600 0.99 -13.84 9.07
C ASN A 600 1.77 -12.80 9.87
N SER A 601 2.22 -13.15 11.07
CA SER A 601 3.05 -12.25 11.88
C SER A 601 4.37 -11.96 11.18
N VAL A 602 4.73 -10.67 11.09
CA VAL A 602 5.89 -10.21 10.32
C VAL A 602 6.97 -9.58 11.21
N PHE A 603 8.21 -9.76 10.80
CA PHE A 603 9.32 -8.88 11.18
C PHE A 603 9.65 -7.95 10.03
N TRP A 604 9.79 -6.67 10.35
CA TRP A 604 10.43 -5.72 9.48
C TRP A 604 11.93 -5.92 9.56
N THR A 605 12.47 -6.47 8.50
CA THR A 605 13.86 -6.92 8.44
C THR A 605 14.61 -6.08 7.42
N ALA A 606 15.72 -5.48 7.84
CA ALA A 606 16.57 -4.66 6.98
C ALA A 606 17.62 -5.52 6.28
N ASN A 607 17.21 -6.33 5.31
CA ASN A 607 18.10 -7.24 4.56
C ASN A 607 17.85 -7.25 3.05
N ALA A 608 16.83 -6.56 2.58
CA ALA A 608 16.52 -6.48 1.15
C ALA A 608 17.53 -5.63 0.38
N ILE A 609 17.59 -5.87 -0.92
CA ILE A 609 18.44 -5.13 -1.86
C ILE A 609 17.62 -4.64 -3.05
N SER A 610 18.11 -3.55 -3.63
CA SER A 610 17.64 -3.07 -4.93
C SER A 610 18.81 -2.69 -5.82
N ASN A 611 18.58 -2.64 -7.13
CA ASN A 611 19.57 -2.22 -8.10
C ASN A 611 18.90 -1.47 -9.25
N TYR A 612 19.47 -0.35 -9.63
CA TYR A 612 19.02 0.43 -10.78
C TYR A 612 20.22 0.83 -11.65
N ASN A 613 20.10 0.64 -12.95
CA ASN A 613 21.11 1.05 -13.92
C ASN A 613 20.42 1.69 -15.12
N ALA A 614 20.94 2.81 -15.59
CA ALA A 614 20.38 3.53 -16.72
C ALA A 614 21.43 4.19 -17.61
N LEU A 615 21.25 4.07 -18.92
CA LEU A 615 21.84 4.94 -19.92
C LEU A 615 20.82 6.04 -20.24
N GLN A 616 21.24 7.27 -20.14
CA GLN A 616 20.42 8.45 -20.39
C GLN A 616 21.04 9.27 -21.54
N VAL A 617 20.23 9.62 -22.53
CA VAL A 617 20.62 10.47 -23.64
C VAL A 617 19.67 11.67 -23.68
N GLY A 618 20.24 12.86 -23.64
CA GLY A 618 19.49 14.12 -23.68
C GLY A 618 19.90 15.02 -24.82
N VAL A 619 18.93 15.74 -25.37
CA VAL A 619 19.17 16.85 -26.30
C VAL A 619 18.44 18.08 -25.76
N ASN A 620 19.14 19.17 -25.66
CA ASN A 620 18.61 20.46 -25.27
C ASN A 620 18.97 21.52 -26.30
N LYS A 621 17.96 22.06 -26.99
CA LYS A 621 18.09 23.17 -27.91
C LYS A 621 17.31 24.35 -27.36
N ARG A 622 18.04 25.43 -27.05
CA ARG A 622 17.43 26.69 -26.60
C ARG A 622 16.71 27.38 -27.77
N LEU A 623 15.73 28.19 -27.43
CA LEU A 623 14.98 28.93 -28.43
C LEU A 623 15.90 29.82 -29.25
N LYS A 624 16.12 29.42 -30.48
CA LYS A 624 16.87 30.16 -31.50
C LYS A 624 16.28 29.79 -32.87
N HIS A 625 16.07 30.77 -33.73
CA HIS A 625 15.38 30.60 -35.02
C HIS A 625 13.98 29.98 -34.86
N GLY A 626 13.26 30.35 -33.79
CA GLY A 626 11.91 29.92 -33.54
C GLY A 626 11.76 28.50 -32.96
N LEU A 627 12.87 27.71 -32.79
CA LEU A 627 12.76 26.33 -32.30
C LEU A 627 13.44 26.13 -30.94
N LEU A 628 12.65 25.68 -29.98
CA LEU A 628 13.07 25.09 -28.70
C LEU A 628 12.78 23.59 -28.75
N LEU A 629 13.73 22.77 -28.28
CA LEU A 629 13.59 21.31 -28.26
C LEU A 629 14.27 20.74 -27.01
N ASN A 630 13.52 19.98 -26.22
CA ASN A 630 14.04 19.17 -25.13
C ASN A 630 13.64 17.71 -25.34
N GLY A 631 14.60 16.86 -25.59
CA GLY A 631 14.40 15.44 -25.76
C GLY A 631 15.21 14.65 -24.74
N SER A 632 14.64 13.59 -24.21
CA SER A 632 15.36 12.62 -23.38
C SER A 632 14.98 11.21 -23.73
N TYR A 633 15.95 10.34 -23.69
CA TYR A 633 15.77 8.91 -23.81
C TYR A 633 16.52 8.22 -22.69
N THR A 634 15.81 7.34 -21.97
CA THR A 634 16.37 6.51 -20.92
C THR A 634 16.20 5.05 -21.29
N TRP A 635 17.29 4.31 -21.26
CA TRP A 635 17.28 2.86 -21.28
C TRP A 635 17.74 2.37 -19.92
N SER A 636 16.83 1.74 -19.17
CA SER A 636 17.07 1.42 -17.76
C SER A 636 16.55 0.05 -17.36
N HIS A 637 17.04 -0.42 -16.24
CA HIS A 637 16.55 -1.60 -15.57
C HIS A 637 16.60 -1.42 -14.05
N SER A 638 15.45 -1.61 -13.40
CA SER A 638 15.29 -1.60 -11.95
C SER A 638 14.98 -3.00 -11.45
N LEU A 639 15.70 -3.43 -10.44
CA LEU A 639 15.58 -4.74 -9.79
C LEU A 639 15.42 -4.56 -8.29
N ASP A 640 14.54 -5.32 -7.66
CA ASP A 640 14.37 -5.38 -6.21
C ASP A 640 13.76 -6.71 -5.76
N GLU A 641 13.68 -6.92 -4.46
CA GLU A 641 13.01 -8.08 -3.87
C GLU A 641 11.53 -7.80 -3.62
N GLN A 642 11.21 -6.55 -3.27
CA GLN A 642 9.86 -6.02 -3.11
C GLN A 642 9.86 -4.55 -3.50
N SER A 643 8.97 -4.15 -4.41
CA SER A 643 8.97 -2.80 -4.99
C SER A 643 8.28 -1.74 -4.15
N GLY A 644 7.43 -2.14 -3.25
CA GLY A 644 6.72 -1.26 -2.34
C GLY A 644 7.03 -1.57 -0.90
N LEU A 645 7.05 -0.54 -0.05
CA LEU A 645 7.04 -0.73 1.39
C LEU A 645 5.62 -1.13 1.80
N GLY A 646 5.26 -2.39 1.56
CA GLY A 646 3.99 -2.95 2.01
C GLY A 646 3.99 -3.20 3.52
N LEU A 647 2.82 -3.40 4.10
CA LEU A 647 2.68 -3.89 5.46
C LEU A 647 2.97 -5.38 5.55
N PHE A 648 2.81 -6.04 4.45
CA PHE A 648 2.97 -7.49 4.32
C PHE A 648 3.99 -7.81 3.23
N TYR A 649 4.60 -8.96 3.36
CA TYR A 649 5.46 -9.51 2.33
C TYR A 649 4.64 -9.81 1.08
N ASN A 650 5.03 -9.24 -0.05
CA ASN A 650 4.36 -9.46 -1.33
C ASN A 650 5.26 -10.18 -2.36
N GLY A 651 6.32 -10.80 -1.90
CA GLY A 651 7.15 -11.70 -2.70
C GLY A 651 6.53 -13.10 -2.85
N ASN A 652 7.23 -13.97 -3.57
CA ASN A 652 6.73 -15.32 -3.84
C ASN A 652 6.91 -16.25 -2.62
N ASN A 653 8.12 -16.36 -2.10
CA ASN A 653 8.47 -17.30 -1.05
C ASN A 653 9.11 -16.60 0.16
N PRO A 654 8.39 -16.42 1.27
CA PRO A 654 8.92 -15.75 2.44
C PRO A 654 10.04 -16.51 3.16
N LEU A 655 10.15 -17.84 2.94
CA LEU A 655 11.27 -18.65 3.44
C LEU A 655 12.57 -18.40 2.65
N ASN A 656 12.46 -17.82 1.46
CA ASN A 656 13.59 -17.44 0.62
C ASN A 656 13.29 -16.11 -0.11
N PRO A 657 13.29 -14.97 0.58
CA PRO A 657 12.97 -13.67 -0.01
C PRO A 657 13.81 -13.32 -1.23
N ARG A 658 15.09 -13.75 -1.25
CA ARG A 658 15.99 -13.57 -2.40
C ARG A 658 15.48 -14.17 -3.70
N SER A 659 14.61 -15.18 -3.64
CA SER A 659 13.97 -15.74 -4.84
C SER A 659 13.03 -14.75 -5.54
N SER A 660 12.63 -13.69 -4.86
CA SER A 660 11.78 -12.62 -5.39
C SER A 660 12.57 -11.50 -6.08
N TYR A 661 13.92 -11.55 -6.07
CA TYR A 661 14.75 -10.55 -6.72
C TYR A 661 14.58 -10.58 -8.24
N ALA A 662 13.90 -9.56 -8.76
CA ALA A 662 13.53 -9.45 -10.18
C ALA A 662 13.25 -7.99 -10.56
N SER A 663 12.73 -7.76 -11.78
CA SER A 663 12.33 -6.42 -12.20
C SER A 663 11.36 -5.79 -11.21
N SER A 664 11.60 -4.53 -10.86
CA SER A 664 10.69 -3.74 -10.01
C SER A 664 9.33 -3.57 -10.68
N ASP A 665 8.26 -3.49 -9.91
CA ASP A 665 6.89 -3.34 -10.42
C ASP A 665 6.72 -2.08 -11.29
N PHE A 666 7.54 -1.06 -11.06
CA PHE A 666 7.57 0.21 -11.79
C PHE A 666 8.68 0.30 -12.86
N ASP A 667 9.39 -0.79 -13.14
CA ASP A 667 10.47 -0.78 -14.14
C ASP A 667 9.95 -0.42 -15.54
N ARG A 668 10.65 0.51 -16.19
CA ARG A 668 10.40 0.94 -17.56
C ARG A 668 11.71 0.83 -18.34
N THR A 669 11.85 -0.21 -19.13
CA THR A 669 13.10 -0.45 -19.88
C THR A 669 13.44 0.69 -20.83
N HIS A 670 12.45 1.26 -21.50
CA HIS A 670 12.61 2.36 -22.42
C HIS A 670 11.63 3.46 -22.10
N VAL A 671 12.16 4.68 -21.92
CA VAL A 671 11.35 5.89 -21.75
C VAL A 671 11.92 6.95 -22.70
N PHE A 672 11.07 7.45 -23.58
CA PHE A 672 11.40 8.57 -24.47
C PHE A 672 10.43 9.72 -24.21
N THR A 673 10.98 10.91 -24.01
CA THR A 673 10.19 12.13 -23.90
C THR A 673 10.71 13.19 -24.86
N LEU A 674 9.81 13.91 -25.50
CA LEU A 674 10.15 15.03 -26.37
C LEU A 674 9.18 16.16 -26.13
N GLN A 675 9.73 17.31 -25.76
CA GLN A 675 9.01 18.58 -25.66
C GLN A 675 9.55 19.56 -26.70
N TYR A 676 8.69 20.21 -27.40
CA TYR A 676 9.09 21.22 -28.37
C TYR A 676 8.16 22.43 -28.35
N LEU A 677 8.72 23.57 -28.75
CA LEU A 677 8.01 24.81 -29.10
C LEU A 677 8.61 25.29 -30.43
N TYR A 678 7.76 25.49 -31.41
CA TYR A 678 8.15 26.07 -32.69
C TYR A 678 7.34 27.30 -32.98
N GLU A 679 7.98 28.46 -32.93
CA GLU A 679 7.44 29.77 -33.37
C GLU A 679 7.58 29.86 -34.89
N LEU A 680 6.45 29.95 -35.57
CA LEU A 680 6.44 30.06 -37.02
C LEU A 680 7.13 31.33 -37.49
N PRO A 681 7.83 31.30 -38.63
CA PRO A 681 8.47 32.50 -39.19
C PRO A 681 7.45 33.60 -39.40
N GLN A 682 7.92 34.84 -39.18
CA GLN A 682 7.08 35.99 -39.42
C GLN A 682 7.09 36.34 -40.90
N PHE A 683 5.91 36.60 -41.43
CA PHE A 683 5.74 37.05 -42.80
C PHE A 683 5.72 38.59 -42.87
N THR A 684 6.41 39.16 -43.86
CA THR A 684 6.37 40.60 -44.13
C THR A 684 5.12 40.88 -44.95
N VAL A 685 4.13 41.51 -44.31
CA VAL A 685 2.86 41.87 -44.97
C VAL A 685 2.62 43.39 -44.77
N ASP A 686 2.41 44.09 -45.83
CA ASP A 686 2.22 45.55 -45.78
C ASP A 686 0.92 45.97 -45.08
N ASN A 687 -0.07 45.07 -45.00
CA ASN A 687 -1.31 45.35 -44.32
C ASN A 687 -1.22 44.98 -42.83
N SER A 688 -1.40 45.95 -41.95
CA SER A 688 -1.27 45.76 -40.51
C SER A 688 -2.26 44.78 -39.89
N LEU A 689 -3.46 44.65 -40.44
CA LEU A 689 -4.47 43.66 -39.98
C LEU A 689 -4.11 42.24 -40.44
N LEU A 690 -3.71 42.09 -41.70
CA LEU A 690 -3.24 40.81 -42.22
C LEU A 690 -1.99 40.35 -41.51
N SER A 691 -1.05 41.23 -41.24
CA SER A 691 0.16 40.92 -40.45
C SER A 691 -0.17 40.38 -39.04
N LYS A 692 -1.20 40.94 -38.37
CA LYS A 692 -1.66 40.44 -37.07
C LYS A 692 -2.32 39.08 -37.17
N LEU A 693 -2.94 38.73 -38.27
CA LEU A 693 -3.56 37.41 -38.49
C LEU A 693 -2.51 36.36 -38.86
N GLU A 694 -1.55 36.65 -39.69
CA GLU A 694 -0.58 35.72 -40.22
C GLU A 694 0.60 35.46 -39.27
N ASN A 695 1.01 36.43 -38.49
CA ASN A 695 2.17 36.38 -37.60
C ASN A 695 1.79 35.99 -36.15
N GLY A 696 2.75 35.50 -35.37
CA GLY A 696 2.62 35.16 -33.97
C GLY A 696 2.01 33.77 -33.71
N TRP A 697 2.05 32.90 -34.69
CA TRP A 697 1.67 31.51 -34.54
C TRP A 697 2.82 30.69 -33.98
N GLY A 698 2.50 29.73 -33.14
CA GLY A 698 3.43 28.74 -32.61
C GLY A 698 2.77 27.36 -32.47
N LEU A 699 3.61 26.36 -32.53
CA LEU A 699 3.25 24.96 -32.29
C LEU A 699 4.05 24.45 -31.11
N SER A 700 3.41 23.79 -30.18
CA SER A 700 4.12 23.10 -29.09
C SER A 700 3.55 21.71 -28.87
N GLY A 701 4.32 20.85 -28.23
CA GLY A 701 3.84 19.52 -27.92
C GLY A 701 4.73 18.79 -26.95
N LEU A 702 4.14 17.73 -26.40
CA LEU A 702 4.78 16.78 -25.53
C LEU A 702 4.51 15.37 -26.06
N MET A 703 5.58 14.60 -26.25
CA MET A 703 5.49 13.18 -26.61
C MET A 703 6.11 12.36 -25.51
N VAL A 704 5.43 11.32 -25.07
CA VAL A 704 5.91 10.35 -24.08
C VAL A 704 5.67 8.95 -24.62
N PHE A 705 6.73 8.16 -24.71
CA PHE A 705 6.68 6.76 -25.11
C PHE A 705 7.38 5.92 -24.05
N GLU A 706 6.69 4.90 -23.55
CA GLU A 706 7.18 4.08 -22.45
C GLU A 706 6.94 2.58 -22.69
N SER A 707 7.92 1.77 -22.30
CA SER A 707 7.72 0.32 -22.17
C SER A 707 6.65 0.00 -21.14
N GLY A 708 5.90 -1.08 -21.34
CA GLY A 708 4.97 -1.60 -20.35
C GLY A 708 5.65 -1.96 -19.04
N GLN A 709 4.91 -1.80 -17.93
CA GLN A 709 5.37 -2.21 -16.60
C GLN A 709 5.40 -3.73 -16.48
N PRO A 710 6.32 -4.28 -15.67
CA PRO A 710 6.30 -5.70 -15.33
C PRO A 710 5.07 -6.08 -14.53
N TYR A 711 4.66 -7.33 -14.62
CA TYR A 711 3.60 -7.90 -13.80
C TYR A 711 3.80 -9.40 -13.58
N ASN A 712 3.26 -9.88 -12.47
CA ASN A 712 3.20 -11.30 -12.12
C ASN A 712 1.91 -11.95 -12.63
N VAL A 713 1.92 -13.27 -12.71
CA VAL A 713 0.70 -14.07 -12.77
C VAL A 713 0.56 -14.80 -11.44
N TYR A 714 -0.54 -14.55 -10.73
CA TYR A 714 -0.77 -15.01 -9.36
C TYR A 714 -1.74 -16.18 -9.30
N ASP A 715 -1.52 -17.07 -8.35
CA ASP A 715 -2.46 -18.10 -7.95
C ASP A 715 -3.33 -17.61 -6.78
N PHE A 716 -4.59 -17.38 -7.05
CA PHE A 716 -5.61 -17.04 -6.05
C PHE A 716 -6.52 -18.21 -5.69
N SER A 717 -6.13 -19.45 -6.00
CA SER A 717 -6.89 -20.64 -5.59
C SER A 717 -6.85 -20.90 -4.08
N GLY A 718 -5.90 -20.26 -3.38
CA GLY A 718 -5.63 -20.54 -1.98
C GLY A 718 -4.89 -21.84 -1.72
N SER A 719 -4.53 -22.58 -2.75
CA SER A 719 -3.95 -23.92 -2.62
C SER A 719 -2.59 -23.92 -1.94
N VAL A 720 -1.69 -23.01 -2.32
CA VAL A 720 -0.40 -22.81 -1.65
C VAL A 720 -0.61 -22.13 -0.30
N GLY A 721 -1.49 -21.14 -0.25
CA GLY A 721 -1.82 -20.39 0.95
C GLY A 721 -2.28 -21.30 2.08
N SER A 722 -3.21 -22.22 1.82
CA SER A 722 -3.76 -23.12 2.86
C SER A 722 -2.74 -24.00 3.55
N ILE A 723 -1.57 -24.20 2.96
CA ILE A 723 -0.49 -25.00 3.54
C ILE A 723 0.46 -24.18 4.40
N TYR A 724 0.79 -22.97 3.95
CA TYR A 724 1.81 -22.11 4.55
C TYR A 724 1.21 -20.96 5.35
N TYR A 725 -0.06 -20.66 5.14
CA TYR A 725 -0.76 -19.54 5.75
C TYR A 725 -2.12 -20.00 6.29
N SER A 726 -2.75 -19.20 7.11
CA SER A 726 -4.14 -19.43 7.48
C SER A 726 -5.08 -19.11 6.32
N ALA A 727 -6.28 -19.65 6.32
CA ALA A 727 -7.22 -19.62 5.19
C ALA A 727 -7.65 -18.22 4.69
N ASN A 728 -7.26 -17.16 5.41
CA ASN A 728 -7.63 -15.78 5.09
C ASN A 728 -6.44 -14.92 4.68
N ASP A 729 -5.52 -15.47 3.92
CA ASP A 729 -4.24 -14.86 3.69
C ASP A 729 -4.17 -13.84 2.57
N PHE A 730 -3.95 -12.60 2.98
CA PHE A 730 -3.59 -11.49 2.10
C PHE A 730 -2.07 -11.27 1.98
N ILE A 731 -1.25 -12.15 2.58
CA ILE A 731 0.16 -11.85 2.86
C ILE A 731 1.11 -12.27 1.76
N THR A 732 0.76 -13.29 1.02
CA THR A 732 1.55 -13.70 -0.14
C THR A 732 0.67 -13.90 -1.35
N ASN A 733 1.17 -13.44 -2.46
CA ASN A 733 0.59 -13.71 -3.77
C ASN A 733 1.47 -14.79 -4.45
N PRO A 734 1.17 -16.10 -4.26
CA PRO A 734 1.95 -17.15 -4.89
C PRO A 734 1.98 -16.96 -6.39
N ILE A 735 3.17 -17.07 -6.98
CA ILE A 735 3.34 -16.94 -8.42
C ILE A 735 3.17 -18.32 -9.05
N VAL A 736 2.42 -18.41 -10.16
CA VAL A 736 2.26 -19.65 -10.90
C VAL A 736 3.54 -20.02 -11.67
N ASN A 737 3.75 -21.31 -11.92
CA ASN A 737 4.79 -21.78 -12.81
C ASN A 737 4.32 -21.77 -14.26
N LEU A 738 5.27 -21.66 -15.18
CA LEU A 738 5.03 -22.07 -16.56
C LEU A 738 5.01 -23.60 -16.65
N VAL A 739 4.10 -24.13 -17.46
CA VAL A 739 4.07 -25.58 -17.79
C VAL A 739 5.44 -26.00 -18.35
N PRO A 740 5.98 -27.18 -17.99
CA PRO A 740 7.25 -27.66 -18.54
C PRO A 740 7.27 -27.58 -20.08
N GLY A 741 8.32 -26.99 -20.61
CA GLY A 741 8.48 -26.74 -22.05
C GLY A 741 7.88 -25.42 -22.55
N GLN A 742 7.12 -24.70 -21.72
CA GLN A 742 6.68 -23.34 -22.05
C GLN A 742 7.75 -22.32 -21.65
N THR A 743 7.79 -21.22 -22.38
CA THR A 743 8.64 -20.05 -22.10
C THR A 743 7.76 -18.82 -21.94
N GLN A 744 8.31 -17.75 -21.39
CA GLN A 744 7.64 -16.44 -21.36
C GLN A 744 7.09 -16.06 -22.75
N ALA A 745 7.91 -16.20 -23.79
CA ALA A 745 7.49 -15.84 -25.15
C ALA A 745 6.36 -16.72 -25.68
N SER A 746 6.35 -18.02 -25.36
CA SER A 746 5.28 -18.93 -25.80
C SER A 746 3.97 -18.74 -25.03
N ALA A 747 4.03 -18.19 -23.80
CA ALA A 747 2.87 -17.89 -22.97
C ALA A 747 2.14 -16.61 -23.43
N ILE A 748 2.80 -15.74 -24.16
CA ILE A 748 2.21 -14.51 -24.71
C ILE A 748 1.52 -14.80 -26.03
N GLN A 749 0.40 -14.11 -26.27
CA GLN A 749 -0.29 -14.07 -27.56
C GLN A 749 -0.77 -12.66 -27.86
N GLN A 750 -1.14 -12.39 -29.11
CA GLN A 750 -1.71 -11.09 -29.44
C GLN A 750 -3.11 -10.97 -28.87
N GLY A 751 -3.27 -10.12 -27.86
CA GLY A 751 -4.57 -9.82 -27.27
C GLY A 751 -5.39 -8.87 -28.14
N HIS A 752 -6.71 -9.06 -28.16
CA HIS A 752 -7.67 -8.18 -28.86
C HIS A 752 -8.81 -7.86 -27.90
N PRO A 753 -8.69 -6.83 -27.05
CA PRO A 753 -9.70 -6.51 -26.04
C PRO A 753 -11.04 -6.06 -26.66
N GLY A 754 -11.02 -5.53 -27.87
CA GLY A 754 -12.23 -5.12 -28.60
C GLY A 754 -12.89 -6.20 -29.43
N ALA A 755 -12.37 -7.44 -29.45
CA ALA A 755 -13.01 -8.55 -30.15
C ALA A 755 -14.22 -9.10 -29.37
N THR A 756 -15.10 -9.84 -30.04
CA THR A 756 -16.24 -10.50 -29.40
C THR A 756 -16.20 -12.00 -29.74
N PRO A 757 -15.86 -12.90 -28.80
CA PRO A 757 -15.37 -12.61 -27.44
C PRO A 757 -13.97 -11.96 -27.44
N PRO A 758 -13.57 -11.21 -26.39
CA PRO A 758 -12.24 -10.62 -26.29
C PRO A 758 -11.16 -11.70 -26.25
N VAL A 759 -10.02 -11.41 -26.90
CA VAL A 759 -8.87 -12.32 -26.93
C VAL A 759 -7.86 -11.93 -25.86
N PRO A 760 -7.51 -12.84 -24.95
CA PRO A 760 -6.51 -12.55 -23.91
C PRO A 760 -5.11 -12.41 -24.50
N SER A 761 -4.26 -11.64 -23.81
CA SER A 761 -2.83 -11.47 -24.17
C SER A 761 -1.93 -12.58 -23.62
N LEU A 762 -2.44 -13.40 -22.72
CA LEU A 762 -1.78 -14.58 -22.18
C LEU A 762 -2.56 -15.85 -22.57
N LYS A 763 -1.84 -16.94 -22.73
CA LYS A 763 -2.43 -18.27 -22.95
C LYS A 763 -2.61 -18.97 -21.60
N PRO A 764 -3.83 -19.18 -21.11
CA PRO A 764 -4.07 -19.86 -19.84
C PRO A 764 -3.39 -21.23 -19.74
N SER A 765 -3.35 -21.99 -20.84
CA SER A 765 -2.71 -23.31 -20.90
C SER A 765 -1.19 -23.32 -20.72
N ALA A 766 -0.56 -22.14 -20.70
CA ALA A 766 0.88 -22.03 -20.46
C ALA A 766 1.26 -22.02 -18.99
N PHE A 767 0.30 -21.92 -18.08
CA PHE A 767 0.50 -21.79 -16.64
C PHE A 767 0.09 -23.05 -15.90
N ALA A 768 0.84 -23.37 -14.86
CA ALA A 768 0.54 -24.46 -13.96
C ALA A 768 0.86 -24.04 -12.52
N ILE A 769 0.08 -24.53 -11.61
CA ILE A 769 0.32 -24.42 -10.19
C ILE A 769 1.40 -25.47 -9.80
N PRO A 770 2.41 -25.11 -8.96
CA PRO A 770 3.38 -26.07 -8.49
C PRO A 770 2.71 -27.17 -7.64
N GLN A 771 2.96 -28.42 -7.97
CA GLN A 771 2.36 -29.55 -7.24
C GLN A 771 3.41 -30.52 -6.75
N LEU A 772 3.16 -31.13 -5.59
CA LEU A 772 3.77 -32.40 -5.21
C LEU A 772 2.86 -33.55 -5.65
N GLN A 773 3.49 -34.55 -6.24
CA GLN A 773 2.77 -35.77 -6.62
C GLN A 773 2.55 -36.66 -5.38
N PRO A 774 1.42 -37.40 -5.30
CA PRO A 774 1.22 -38.36 -4.26
C PRO A 774 2.41 -39.31 -4.14
N GLY A 775 2.90 -39.54 -2.91
CA GLY A 775 4.06 -40.37 -2.61
C GLY A 775 5.42 -39.67 -2.71
N GLN A 776 5.49 -38.38 -3.11
CA GLN A 776 6.71 -37.58 -3.07
C GLN A 776 6.82 -36.82 -1.74
N ASP A 777 8.04 -36.70 -1.22
CA ASP A 777 8.38 -35.92 -0.04
C ASP A 777 7.46 -36.14 1.19
N GLY A 778 7.02 -37.39 1.38
CA GLY A 778 6.15 -37.77 2.50
C GLY A 778 4.65 -37.49 2.26
N VAL A 779 4.27 -37.05 1.07
CA VAL A 779 2.85 -36.94 0.69
C VAL A 779 2.20 -38.31 0.71
N PRO A 780 1.13 -38.55 1.50
CA PRO A 780 0.43 -39.84 1.51
C PRO A 780 -0.12 -40.17 0.12
N PRO A 781 -0.15 -41.44 -0.25
CA PRO A 781 -0.94 -41.83 -1.42
C PRO A 781 -2.40 -41.55 -1.18
N CYS A 782 -3.17 -41.39 -2.27
CA CYS A 782 -4.62 -41.24 -2.22
C CYS A 782 -5.26 -42.21 -1.23
N GLY A 783 -6.16 -41.73 -0.37
CA GLY A 783 -6.87 -42.50 0.64
C GLY A 783 -8.38 -42.43 0.52
N PRO A 784 -9.11 -43.37 1.09
CA PRO A 784 -10.57 -43.32 1.16
C PRO A 784 -11.02 -42.20 2.09
N THR A 785 -12.02 -41.42 1.68
CA THR A 785 -12.72 -40.45 2.52
C THR A 785 -13.76 -41.13 3.39
N THR A 786 -14.30 -40.43 4.37
CA THR A 786 -15.38 -40.91 5.25
C THR A 786 -16.67 -41.26 4.50
N ASP A 787 -16.87 -40.75 3.31
CA ASP A 787 -18.01 -41.07 2.43
C ASP A 787 -17.72 -42.22 1.43
N GLY A 788 -16.55 -42.83 1.54
CA GLY A 788 -16.15 -43.97 0.70
C GLY A 788 -15.62 -43.57 -0.67
N THR A 789 -15.46 -42.33 -0.95
CA THR A 789 -14.77 -41.87 -2.19
C THR A 789 -13.25 -41.91 -1.98
N THR A 790 -12.48 -42.03 -3.04
CA THR A 790 -11.03 -41.92 -2.96
C THR A 790 -10.65 -40.47 -3.21
N PHE A 791 -10.07 -39.83 -2.22
CA PHE A 791 -9.61 -38.46 -2.32
C PHE A 791 -8.08 -38.43 -2.52
N CYS A 792 -7.66 -37.87 -3.62
CA CYS A 792 -6.26 -37.57 -3.85
C CYS A 792 -6.14 -36.04 -3.81
N ASP A 793 -5.68 -35.52 -2.70
CA ASP A 793 -5.41 -34.06 -2.66
C ASP A 793 -4.19 -33.77 -3.52
N THR A 794 -4.42 -33.05 -4.60
CA THR A 794 -3.38 -32.59 -5.53
C THR A 794 -2.93 -31.19 -5.20
N VAL A 795 -3.07 -30.79 -3.94
CA VAL A 795 -2.77 -29.45 -3.50
C VAL A 795 -1.28 -29.15 -3.65
N GLU A 796 -1.03 -27.99 -4.12
CA GLU A 796 0.30 -27.44 -4.19
C GLU A 796 0.82 -27.16 -2.80
N ASN A 797 1.96 -27.68 -2.52
CA ASN A 797 2.60 -27.56 -1.24
C ASN A 797 4.00 -26.96 -1.32
N LYS A 798 4.31 -26.27 -2.40
CA LYS A 798 5.55 -25.53 -2.54
C LYS A 798 5.36 -24.25 -3.34
N PHE A 799 6.19 -23.28 -3.01
CA PHE A 799 6.25 -22.05 -3.78
C PHE A 799 6.81 -22.28 -5.18
N SER A 800 6.29 -21.51 -6.13
CA SER A 800 6.77 -21.54 -7.51
C SER A 800 8.27 -21.25 -7.59
N ALA A 801 8.95 -21.93 -8.49
CA ALA A 801 10.29 -21.57 -8.94
C ALA A 801 10.25 -20.43 -10.00
N GLY A 802 9.07 -20.00 -10.43
CA GLY A 802 8.89 -18.90 -11.39
C GLY A 802 9.42 -17.58 -10.85
N GLY A 803 10.01 -16.79 -11.73
CA GLY A 803 10.50 -15.46 -11.37
C GLY A 803 9.36 -14.45 -11.21
N ARG A 804 9.53 -13.52 -10.27
CA ARG A 804 8.65 -12.36 -10.14
C ARG A 804 8.76 -11.47 -11.39
N ASN A 805 7.64 -10.84 -11.80
CA ASN A 805 7.61 -9.84 -12.86
C ASN A 805 8.15 -10.31 -14.22
N LEU A 806 7.85 -11.54 -14.60
CA LEU A 806 8.28 -12.11 -15.88
C LEU A 806 7.66 -11.43 -17.10
N PHE A 807 6.43 -10.96 -16.97
CA PHE A 807 5.67 -10.42 -18.10
C PHE A 807 5.69 -8.89 -18.08
N ARG A 808 5.47 -8.29 -19.26
CA ARG A 808 5.34 -6.83 -19.39
C ARG A 808 4.00 -6.47 -20.00
N GLY A 809 3.39 -5.45 -19.46
CA GLY A 809 2.18 -4.84 -19.96
C GLY A 809 2.38 -4.18 -21.34
N PRO A 810 1.31 -3.66 -21.92
CA PRO A 810 1.35 -2.99 -23.21
C PRO A 810 2.25 -1.74 -23.19
N PHE A 811 2.82 -1.44 -24.34
CA PHE A 811 3.54 -0.19 -24.59
C PHE A 811 2.59 1.00 -24.48
N GLN A 812 3.05 2.09 -23.89
CA GLN A 812 2.26 3.30 -23.67
C GLN A 812 2.78 4.44 -24.55
N ALA A 813 1.87 5.14 -25.17
CA ALA A 813 2.17 6.30 -26.01
C ALA A 813 1.19 7.44 -25.71
N ARG A 814 1.73 8.61 -25.44
CA ARG A 814 0.96 9.83 -25.28
C ARG A 814 1.58 10.94 -26.11
N ILE A 815 0.73 11.58 -26.91
CA ILE A 815 1.13 12.71 -27.74
C ILE A 815 0.13 13.84 -27.51
N ASP A 816 0.63 14.90 -26.89
CA ASP A 816 -0.10 16.15 -26.68
C ASP A 816 0.43 17.21 -27.67
N PHE A 817 -0.47 18.02 -28.19
CA PHE A 817 -0.17 19.03 -29.19
C PHE A 817 -0.91 20.31 -28.90
N SER A 818 -0.28 21.46 -29.12
CA SER A 818 -0.89 22.76 -28.89
C SER A 818 -0.62 23.71 -30.06
N ILE A 819 -1.63 24.47 -30.39
CA ILE A 819 -1.53 25.62 -31.30
C ILE A 819 -1.59 26.88 -30.47
N LEU A 820 -0.63 27.74 -30.67
CA LEU A 820 -0.45 29.00 -29.95
C LEU A 820 -0.61 30.15 -30.95
N LYS A 821 -1.28 31.20 -30.52
CA LYS A 821 -1.40 32.44 -31.29
C LYS A 821 -1.27 33.63 -30.35
N GLU A 822 -0.23 34.44 -30.55
CA GLU A 822 -0.06 35.68 -29.84
C GLU A 822 -0.24 36.85 -30.80
N THR A 823 -1.09 37.82 -30.45
CA THR A 823 -1.36 39.01 -31.24
C THR A 823 -1.23 40.24 -30.37
N LYS A 824 -0.27 41.06 -30.65
CA LYS A 824 -0.11 42.39 -30.02
C LYS A 824 -1.20 43.34 -30.52
N LEU A 825 -2.10 43.77 -29.65
CA LEU A 825 -3.12 44.74 -29.95
C LEU A 825 -2.55 46.17 -29.86
N THR A 826 -1.81 46.44 -28.79
CA THR A 826 -1.07 47.70 -28.55
C THR A 826 0.34 47.35 -28.03
N GLU A 827 1.15 48.37 -27.76
CA GLU A 827 2.45 48.17 -27.13
C GLU A 827 2.39 47.53 -25.74
N ARG A 828 1.24 47.66 -25.04
CA ARG A 828 1.01 47.18 -23.66
C ARG A 828 0.07 45.98 -23.57
N ILE A 829 -0.71 45.71 -24.60
CA ILE A 829 -1.74 44.67 -24.56
C ILE A 829 -1.51 43.67 -25.67
N ALA A 830 -1.42 42.39 -25.29
CA ALA A 830 -1.40 41.29 -26.22
C ALA A 830 -2.51 40.27 -25.87
N LEU A 831 -3.06 39.65 -26.89
CA LEU A 831 -3.95 38.48 -26.76
C LEU A 831 -3.16 37.24 -27.06
N LYS A 832 -3.22 36.27 -26.14
CA LYS A 832 -2.64 34.96 -26.34
C LYS A 832 -3.77 33.93 -26.34
N TYR A 833 -3.98 33.30 -27.47
CA TYR A 833 -4.89 32.16 -27.63
C TYR A 833 -4.09 30.84 -27.65
N THR A 834 -4.57 29.81 -26.95
CA THR A 834 -4.05 28.46 -27.05
C THR A 834 -5.18 27.47 -27.30
N ALA A 835 -4.91 26.50 -28.15
CA ALA A 835 -5.75 25.31 -28.33
C ALA A 835 -4.89 24.07 -28.05
N ASP A 836 -5.17 23.41 -26.93
CA ASP A 836 -4.42 22.27 -26.42
C ASP A 836 -5.20 20.98 -26.70
N PHE A 837 -4.57 20.04 -27.38
CA PHE A 837 -5.10 18.74 -27.74
C PHE A 837 -4.32 17.68 -26.95
N PHE A 838 -4.88 17.22 -25.86
CA PHE A 838 -4.32 16.12 -25.10
C PHE A 838 -4.69 14.79 -25.75
N ASN A 839 -3.74 13.88 -25.88
CA ASN A 839 -3.89 12.62 -26.61
C ASN A 839 -4.50 12.86 -28.01
N ILE A 840 -3.83 13.67 -28.83
CA ILE A 840 -4.37 14.17 -30.12
C ILE A 840 -4.85 13.04 -31.04
N PHE A 841 -4.18 11.89 -31.03
CA PHE A 841 -4.55 10.74 -31.85
C PHE A 841 -5.67 9.88 -31.23
N ASN A 842 -6.14 10.22 -30.02
CA ASN A 842 -7.11 9.43 -29.27
C ASN A 842 -6.67 7.96 -29.15
N HIS A 843 -5.37 7.74 -28.96
CA HIS A 843 -4.79 6.42 -28.85
C HIS A 843 -5.04 5.86 -27.44
N PRO A 844 -5.68 4.70 -27.29
CA PRO A 844 -5.87 4.10 -25.97
C PRO A 844 -4.52 3.57 -25.45
N SER A 845 -4.17 3.95 -24.23
CA SER A 845 -3.11 3.28 -23.48
C SER A 845 -3.76 2.21 -22.60
N PHE A 846 -3.38 0.96 -22.81
CA PHE A 846 -3.97 -0.16 -22.10
C PHE A 846 -3.25 -0.42 -20.78
N ASP A 847 -4.01 -0.84 -19.77
CA ASP A 847 -3.48 -1.31 -18.49
C ASP A 847 -2.85 -2.70 -18.63
N THR A 848 -2.22 -3.16 -17.57
CA THR A 848 -1.73 -4.55 -17.49
C THR A 848 -2.90 -5.52 -17.62
N PRO A 849 -2.70 -6.66 -18.27
CA PRO A 849 -3.74 -7.69 -18.35
C PRO A 849 -4.10 -8.24 -16.98
N ASN A 850 -5.33 -8.74 -16.83
CA ASN A 850 -5.72 -9.49 -15.65
C ASN A 850 -4.75 -10.67 -15.46
N ASN A 851 -4.16 -10.73 -14.29
CA ASN A 851 -3.06 -11.63 -13.96
C ASN A 851 -3.43 -12.70 -12.92
N ASN A 852 -4.71 -12.81 -12.59
CA ASN A 852 -5.19 -13.76 -11.59
C ASN A 852 -5.54 -15.08 -12.24
N VAL A 853 -4.99 -16.14 -11.71
CA VAL A 853 -5.36 -17.52 -12.05
C VAL A 853 -6.13 -18.08 -10.87
N THR A 854 -7.39 -18.36 -11.07
CA THR A 854 -8.22 -19.09 -10.13
C THR A 854 -8.38 -20.50 -10.67
N PHE A 855 -7.77 -21.48 -10.05
CA PHE A 855 -7.94 -22.87 -10.41
C PHE A 855 -9.00 -23.51 -9.52
N ASN A 856 -10.00 -24.14 -10.13
CA ASN A 856 -10.85 -25.07 -9.39
C ASN A 856 -10.21 -26.46 -9.46
N PRO A 857 -9.76 -27.04 -8.35
CA PRO A 857 -9.28 -28.41 -8.36
C PRO A 857 -10.42 -29.34 -8.76
N CYS A 858 -10.22 -30.14 -9.80
CA CYS A 858 -11.16 -31.20 -10.11
C CYS A 858 -10.90 -32.37 -9.16
N PHE A 859 -11.89 -32.68 -8.36
CA PHE A 859 -11.90 -33.87 -7.51
C PHE A 859 -12.17 -35.10 -8.35
N ASN A 860 -11.15 -35.64 -8.99
CA ASN A 860 -11.17 -36.94 -9.66
C ASN A 860 -9.75 -37.45 -9.85
N PRO A 861 -9.47 -38.76 -9.89
CA PRO A 861 -8.11 -39.33 -9.75
C PRO A 861 -7.05 -38.86 -10.75
N VAL A 862 -7.40 -37.98 -11.65
CA VAL A 862 -6.45 -37.28 -12.53
C VAL A 862 -6.53 -35.80 -12.20
N PRO A 863 -5.43 -35.12 -11.87
CA PRO A 863 -5.44 -33.68 -11.66
C PRO A 863 -5.93 -33.01 -12.93
N CYS A 864 -7.14 -32.53 -12.92
CA CYS A 864 -7.67 -31.74 -14.01
C CYS A 864 -7.90 -30.33 -13.49
N TYR A 865 -7.01 -29.40 -13.88
CA TYR A 865 -7.29 -27.99 -13.69
C TYR A 865 -8.22 -27.55 -14.79
N THR A 866 -9.47 -27.34 -14.46
CA THR A 866 -10.34 -26.57 -15.33
C THR A 866 -10.11 -25.11 -15.01
N PHE A 867 -9.43 -24.43 -15.90
CA PHE A 867 -9.56 -22.97 -15.90
C PHE A 867 -11.06 -22.65 -15.94
N PRO A 868 -11.54 -21.75 -15.07
CA PRO A 868 -12.93 -21.38 -15.15
C PRO A 868 -13.25 -21.00 -16.60
N PRO A 869 -14.38 -21.44 -17.15
CA PRO A 869 -14.77 -21.12 -18.54
C PRO A 869 -14.85 -19.60 -18.79
N GLN A 870 -14.81 -18.80 -17.77
CA GLN A 870 -14.78 -17.34 -17.79
C GLN A 870 -13.37 -16.79 -17.50
N GLY A 871 -12.31 -17.52 -17.83
CA GLY A 871 -10.94 -17.15 -17.59
C GLY A 871 -10.65 -15.72 -18.04
N GLN A 872 -10.57 -14.81 -17.10
CA GLN A 872 -10.21 -13.41 -17.35
C GLN A 872 -8.70 -13.23 -17.47
N LEU A 873 -7.92 -14.29 -17.22
CA LEU A 873 -6.46 -14.26 -17.31
C LEU A 873 -6.00 -13.74 -18.67
N GLY A 874 -5.19 -12.72 -18.64
CA GLY A 874 -4.65 -12.10 -19.85
C GLY A 874 -5.63 -11.14 -20.57
N LEU A 875 -6.85 -10.95 -20.07
CA LEU A 875 -7.75 -9.94 -20.61
C LEU A 875 -7.36 -8.56 -20.15
N ILE A 876 -7.31 -7.62 -21.10
CA ILE A 876 -7.14 -6.20 -20.80
C ILE A 876 -8.54 -5.60 -20.61
N GLN A 877 -8.83 -5.17 -19.40
CA GLN A 877 -10.16 -4.68 -19.01
C GLN A 877 -10.23 -3.16 -18.89
N HIS A 878 -9.08 -2.50 -18.71
CA HIS A 878 -9.01 -1.07 -18.45
C HIS A 878 -8.02 -0.37 -19.39
N THR A 879 -8.27 0.91 -19.59
CA THR A 879 -7.30 1.83 -20.20
C THR A 879 -6.75 2.76 -19.13
N ILE A 880 -5.47 3.09 -19.24
CA ILE A 880 -4.82 4.12 -18.44
C ILE A 880 -4.74 5.42 -19.23
N GLY A 881 -4.88 6.53 -18.51
CA GLY A 881 -4.94 7.85 -19.15
C GLY A 881 -6.33 8.26 -19.57
N SER A 882 -6.41 9.38 -20.24
CA SER A 882 -7.67 9.97 -20.67
C SER A 882 -7.87 9.80 -22.18
N PRO A 883 -9.12 9.75 -22.67
CA PRO A 883 -9.41 9.94 -24.09
C PRO A 883 -8.92 11.32 -24.55
N ARG A 884 -8.99 11.59 -25.84
CA ARG A 884 -8.64 12.91 -26.37
C ARG A 884 -9.49 13.99 -25.68
N PHE A 885 -8.78 14.96 -25.12
CA PHE A 885 -9.36 16.12 -24.46
C PHE A 885 -8.88 17.38 -25.18
N ILE A 886 -9.77 18.33 -25.41
CA ILE A 886 -9.44 19.60 -26.06
C ILE A 886 -9.75 20.73 -25.08
N GLN A 887 -8.77 21.57 -24.86
CA GLN A 887 -8.91 22.76 -24.04
C GLN A 887 -8.54 24.01 -24.87
N MET A 888 -9.34 25.04 -24.76
CA MET A 888 -9.06 26.33 -25.40
C MET A 888 -8.97 27.41 -24.34
N SER A 889 -7.99 28.29 -24.48
CA SER A 889 -7.83 29.41 -23.56
C SER A 889 -7.52 30.71 -24.31
N LEU A 890 -7.98 31.80 -23.74
CA LEU A 890 -7.68 33.16 -24.22
C LEU A 890 -7.18 33.99 -23.02
N HIS A 891 -5.97 34.50 -23.15
CA HIS A 891 -5.33 35.34 -22.15
C HIS A 891 -5.15 36.71 -22.66
N VAL A 892 -5.45 37.70 -21.83
CA VAL A 892 -5.08 39.10 -22.07
C VAL A 892 -3.84 39.39 -21.25
N LEU A 893 -2.77 39.77 -21.94
CA LEU A 893 -1.50 40.17 -21.34
C LEU A 893 -1.43 41.69 -21.35
N PHE A 894 -1.15 42.31 -20.20
CA PHE A 894 -1.10 43.78 -20.04
C PHE A 894 0.03 44.22 -19.11
#